data_c884c1bedb78bf32a722f7e26f332d01
#
_entry.id   c884c1bedb78bf32a722f7e26f332d01
#
_cell.length_a   1.000
_cell.length_b   1.000
_cell.length_c   1.000
_cell.angle_alpha   90.00
_cell.angle_beta   90.00
_cell.angle_gamma   90.00
#
_symmetry.space_group_name_H-M   'P 1'
#
loop_
_entity.id
_entity.type
_entity.pdbx_description
1 polymer ?
#
loop_
_entity_poly.entity_id
_entity_poly.type
_entity_poly.pdbx_seq_one_letter_code
_entity_poly.pdbx_strand_id
1 'polypeptide(L)'
;MNGSTNRPAIWAWCVVVTALSLSPFAASAQQAQPTHPLDALTGAELHQIKAILQAEGKLGPKARFHNVDLDEPDKAAVTAWRPGASLPRRAIAVVSEAGTVHQAAIDLSAGRMTAWQAVTGEPALLLGEMIGAADIALADSRMVQALAKRGFTPGQVYCLPLTSGNFGRKEAAVRLLKVPCYAKPRDSNVWARPIEGLFATIDLKTGKAIDVTDTGMVPVPAEPWGYDEAEVAKRGALRPETKAASLSQPGEDNITIEEGRFIWDMWRFHLRADKRPGSVLSMVEARDGVRWRSVAYQMHLSEIFVPYMDPDQSWYWRAYMDSGEYGFGNFLSPLRKGVDCPPYARFLTVTMPQDDGEPIQIPNAICMFERSIGDPAWRHYETVGRSPQSQIPTAGRPASQLVVRSAAALGNYDYLVDYVFHQDGSIRIAVGATGIDVTKGVASQSMKAATAAADTRHGTLIAPGLVAPFHSHYFNFRLDLDIDGTANDFMRERLVQQPLPEGLPRRSLYSVTSEMPASEQAARTRIEPGSPALYHFGNHNVEGALGHHPAYMLMPEGSYVHPLLAADDPPVQRNSYLHYQLSVTPYAPAERYAGGRFAMMSDGSDTLGAWTARDRPIANRDIVAWYTVGFHHIPRMEDWPVMPTHWFGFTLMPHNFFANNPAMTIRDVR
;
A
#
# COMPACT_ATOMS: atom_id res chain seq x y z
N MET A 1 -26.75 -45.02 23.87
CA MET A 1 -27.13 -44.55 22.51
C MET A 1 -27.29 -43.04 22.61
N ASN A 2 -26.23 -42.30 22.38
CA ASN A 2 -26.26 -40.87 22.15
C ASN A 2 -25.02 -40.53 21.29
N GLY A 3 -25.26 -40.35 20.02
CA GLY A 3 -24.22 -39.98 19.05
C GLY A 3 -23.92 -38.50 19.16
N SER A 4 -22.75 -38.17 19.68
CA SER A 4 -22.19 -36.83 19.60
C SER A 4 -21.42 -36.72 18.27
N THR A 5 -21.96 -35.97 17.33
CA THR A 5 -21.25 -35.56 16.10
C THR A 5 -20.14 -34.58 16.45
N ASN A 6 -18.93 -35.07 16.51
CA ASN A 6 -17.72 -34.24 16.53
C ASN A 6 -17.59 -33.52 15.15
N ARG A 7 -17.94 -32.24 15.11
CA ARG A 7 -17.48 -31.34 14.02
C ARG A 7 -16.03 -30.96 14.32
N PRO A 8 -15.08 -31.15 13.39
CA PRO A 8 -13.73 -30.67 13.60
C PRO A 8 -13.72 -29.15 13.54
N ALA A 9 -13.22 -28.52 14.59
CA ALA A 9 -12.90 -27.10 14.62
C ALA A 9 -11.69 -26.85 13.70
N ILE A 10 -11.97 -26.45 12.49
CA ILE A 10 -10.99 -25.96 11.51
C ILE A 10 -11.27 -24.46 11.41
N TRP A 11 -10.30 -23.63 11.68
CA TRP A 11 -10.25 -22.17 11.53
C TRP A 11 -9.87 -21.40 12.78
N ALA A 12 -8.57 -21.32 13.00
CA ALA A 12 -7.97 -20.34 13.91
C ALA A 12 -6.61 -19.86 13.40
N TRP A 13 -6.54 -19.37 12.17
CA TRP A 13 -5.25 -18.88 11.64
C TRP A 13 -5.32 -17.52 10.93
N CYS A 14 -6.40 -16.78 11.09
CA CYS A 14 -6.37 -15.35 10.77
C CYS A 14 -6.45 -14.46 12.03
N VAL A 15 -6.66 -15.05 13.20
CA VAL A 15 -6.61 -14.31 14.47
C VAL A 15 -6.06 -15.26 15.52
N VAL A 16 -4.76 -15.27 15.76
CA VAL A 16 -4.22 -15.81 17.02
C VAL A 16 -4.54 -14.79 18.11
N VAL A 17 -5.77 -14.84 18.61
CA VAL A 17 -6.06 -14.32 19.94
C VAL A 17 -5.67 -15.42 20.91
N THR A 18 -4.47 -15.36 21.45
CA THR A 18 -4.13 -16.08 22.67
C THR A 18 -5.13 -15.65 23.73
N ALA A 19 -5.96 -16.59 24.17
CA ALA A 19 -6.83 -16.41 25.33
C ALA A 19 -5.93 -16.25 26.57
N LEU A 20 -5.51 -15.02 26.83
CA LEU A 20 -5.00 -14.60 28.12
C LEU A 20 -6.22 -14.26 28.99
N SER A 21 -6.31 -14.91 30.12
CA SER A 21 -7.29 -14.73 31.19
C SER A 21 -7.67 -13.24 31.36
N LEU A 22 -8.87 -12.88 30.96
CA LEU A 22 -9.46 -11.58 31.14
C LEU A 22 -9.77 -11.35 32.62
N SER A 23 -8.94 -10.56 33.28
CA SER A 23 -9.40 -9.75 34.39
C SER A 23 -10.28 -8.62 33.83
N PRO A 24 -11.41 -8.29 34.45
CA PRO A 24 -12.34 -7.30 33.92
C PRO A 24 -11.84 -5.89 34.23
N PHE A 25 -10.99 -5.34 33.36
CA PHE A 25 -10.84 -3.90 33.20
C PHE A 25 -11.50 -3.52 31.87
N ALA A 26 -12.83 -3.59 31.83
CA ALA A 26 -13.62 -2.90 30.84
C ALA A 26 -13.65 -1.40 31.17
N ALA A 27 -12.56 -0.70 30.93
CA ALA A 27 -12.67 0.70 30.61
C ALA A 27 -13.23 0.74 29.18
N SER A 28 -14.54 0.98 29.03
CA SER A 28 -15.14 1.41 27.79
C SER A 28 -14.40 2.67 27.36
N ALA A 29 -13.43 2.53 26.44
CA ALA A 29 -12.92 3.65 25.69
C ALA A 29 -14.12 4.14 24.87
N GLN A 30 -14.81 5.14 25.39
CA GLN A 30 -15.84 5.89 24.69
C GLN A 30 -15.11 6.47 23.49
N GLN A 31 -15.34 5.91 22.30
CA GLN A 31 -14.71 6.39 21.08
C GLN A 31 -15.01 7.88 20.99
N ALA A 32 -13.96 8.69 20.96
CA ALA A 32 -14.09 10.14 20.90
C ALA A 32 -14.95 10.52 19.67
N GLN A 33 -15.86 11.47 19.86
CA GLN A 33 -16.62 12.05 18.76
C GLN A 33 -15.64 12.61 17.71
N PRO A 34 -15.98 12.55 16.40
CA PRO A 34 -15.15 13.15 15.38
C PRO A 34 -14.87 14.63 15.68
N THR A 35 -13.62 15.01 15.62
CA THR A 35 -13.15 16.37 15.92
C THR A 35 -12.75 17.13 14.65
N HIS A 36 -12.57 16.39 13.54
CA HIS A 36 -12.22 16.90 12.23
C HIS A 36 -13.13 16.31 11.14
N PRO A 37 -13.50 17.07 10.09
CA PRO A 37 -14.39 16.57 9.02
C PRO A 37 -13.85 15.34 8.29
N LEU A 38 -12.54 15.13 8.27
CA LEU A 38 -11.88 13.99 7.64
C LEU A 38 -11.60 12.82 8.59
N ASP A 39 -12.03 12.88 9.86
CA ASP A 39 -11.86 11.75 10.78
C ASP A 39 -12.54 10.49 10.21
N ALA A 40 -11.89 9.34 10.38
CA ALA A 40 -12.45 8.05 10.01
C ALA A 40 -13.85 7.84 10.62
N LEU A 41 -14.63 6.96 10.02
CA LEU A 41 -15.90 6.57 10.61
C LEU A 41 -15.66 5.86 11.94
N THR A 42 -16.40 6.28 12.97
CA THR A 42 -16.36 5.67 14.30
C THR A 42 -17.15 4.36 14.31
N GLY A 43 -16.92 3.49 15.31
CA GLY A 43 -17.74 2.29 15.49
C GLY A 43 -19.22 2.59 15.68
N ALA A 44 -19.56 3.70 16.34
CA ALA A 44 -20.95 4.15 16.49
C ALA A 44 -21.58 4.55 15.16
N GLU A 45 -20.81 5.25 14.29
CA GLU A 45 -21.28 5.61 12.94
C GLU A 45 -21.44 4.36 12.06
N LEU A 46 -20.56 3.36 12.16
CA LEU A 46 -20.70 2.08 11.44
C LEU A 46 -21.97 1.33 11.87
N HIS A 47 -22.26 1.25 13.18
CA HIS A 47 -23.52 0.69 13.68
C HIS A 47 -24.72 1.48 13.16
N GLN A 48 -24.65 2.83 13.14
CA GLN A 48 -25.72 3.68 12.63
C GLN A 48 -25.98 3.43 11.14
N ILE A 49 -24.92 3.31 10.31
CA ILE A 49 -25.04 2.96 8.89
C ILE A 49 -25.80 1.67 8.69
N LYS A 50 -25.40 0.62 9.42
CA LYS A 50 -26.07 -0.69 9.35
C LYS A 50 -27.54 -0.59 9.77
N ALA A 51 -27.84 0.09 10.87
CA ALA A 51 -29.20 0.29 11.36
C ALA A 51 -30.09 1.04 10.35
N ILE A 52 -29.57 2.11 9.71
CA ILE A 52 -30.30 2.85 8.68
C ILE A 52 -30.62 1.94 7.48
N LEU A 53 -29.65 1.20 6.97
CA LEU A 53 -29.86 0.30 5.84
C LEU A 53 -30.82 -0.86 6.18
N GLN A 54 -30.83 -1.34 7.41
CA GLN A 54 -31.80 -2.33 7.89
C GLN A 54 -33.21 -1.74 7.97
N ALA A 55 -33.38 -0.55 8.53
CA ALA A 55 -34.66 0.13 8.64
C ALA A 55 -35.28 0.44 7.26
N GLU A 56 -34.44 0.75 6.25
CA GLU A 56 -34.83 0.96 4.87
C GLU A 56 -35.07 -0.34 4.07
N GLY A 57 -34.97 -1.51 4.74
CA GLY A 57 -35.20 -2.82 4.12
C GLY A 57 -34.17 -3.19 3.03
N LYS A 58 -32.94 -2.65 3.11
CA LYS A 58 -31.88 -2.89 2.10
C LYS A 58 -30.96 -4.06 2.45
N LEU A 59 -31.00 -4.55 3.68
CA LEU A 59 -30.15 -5.64 4.16
C LEU A 59 -30.99 -6.91 4.38
N GLY A 60 -30.87 -7.85 3.46
CA GLY A 60 -31.38 -9.21 3.66
C GLY A 60 -30.35 -10.09 4.38
N PRO A 61 -30.65 -11.37 4.61
CA PRO A 61 -29.79 -12.29 5.37
C PRO A 61 -28.46 -12.60 4.67
N LYS A 62 -28.35 -12.32 3.38
CA LYS A 62 -27.13 -12.51 2.57
C LYS A 62 -26.38 -11.22 2.29
N ALA A 63 -26.80 -10.10 2.86
CA ALA A 63 -26.12 -8.82 2.69
C ALA A 63 -24.67 -8.89 3.20
N ARG A 64 -23.74 -8.36 2.42
CA ARG A 64 -22.32 -8.28 2.77
C ARG A 64 -21.78 -6.89 2.41
N PHE A 65 -21.02 -6.34 3.35
CA PHE A 65 -20.38 -5.04 3.20
C PHE A 65 -18.95 -5.21 2.64
N HIS A 66 -18.74 -4.82 1.42
CA HIS A 66 -17.40 -4.84 0.80
C HIS A 66 -16.56 -3.66 1.25
N ASN A 67 -17.20 -2.49 1.34
CA ASN A 67 -16.56 -1.29 1.84
C ASN A 67 -17.55 -0.36 2.52
N VAL A 68 -17.09 0.38 3.53
CA VAL A 68 -17.82 1.51 4.13
C VAL A 68 -16.80 2.60 4.41
N ASP A 69 -16.86 3.68 3.65
CA ASP A 69 -15.93 4.79 3.75
C ASP A 69 -16.64 6.09 4.16
N LEU A 70 -15.88 7.01 4.71
CA LEU A 70 -16.30 8.39 4.83
C LEU A 70 -16.57 8.95 3.42
N ASP A 71 -17.76 9.49 3.20
CA ASP A 71 -18.05 10.35 2.05
C ASP A 71 -17.54 11.75 2.39
N GLU A 72 -16.30 12.01 1.95
CA GLU A 72 -15.59 13.23 2.30
C GLU A 72 -16.39 14.48 1.86
N PRO A 73 -16.47 15.52 2.70
CA PRO A 73 -17.01 16.80 2.26
C PRO A 73 -16.18 17.38 1.10
N ASP A 74 -16.76 18.32 0.36
CA ASP A 74 -16.03 19.02 -0.68
C ASP A 74 -14.70 19.60 -0.18
N LYS A 75 -13.64 19.47 -0.97
CA LYS A 75 -12.28 19.95 -0.63
C LYS A 75 -12.27 21.39 -0.16
N ALA A 76 -13.02 22.27 -0.83
CA ALA A 76 -13.14 23.68 -0.42
C ALA A 76 -13.80 23.84 0.95
N ALA A 77 -14.83 23.02 1.26
CA ALA A 77 -15.48 23.05 2.57
C ALA A 77 -14.55 22.55 3.68
N VAL A 78 -13.76 21.51 3.42
CA VAL A 78 -12.75 21.00 4.38
C VAL A 78 -11.66 22.05 4.63
N THR A 79 -11.13 22.67 3.58
CA THR A 79 -10.08 23.70 3.69
C THR A 79 -10.57 24.95 4.42
N ALA A 80 -11.83 25.31 4.23
CA ALA A 80 -12.45 26.45 4.91
C ALA A 80 -12.92 26.14 6.34
N TRP A 81 -13.01 24.86 6.72
CA TRP A 81 -13.50 24.45 8.03
C TRP A 81 -12.64 25.01 9.17
N ARG A 82 -13.31 25.31 10.29
CA ARG A 82 -12.65 25.74 11.53
C ARG A 82 -13.23 24.97 12.70
N PRO A 83 -12.46 24.70 13.75
CA PRO A 83 -12.91 24.01 14.94
C PRO A 83 -14.21 24.59 15.50
N GLY A 84 -15.14 23.71 15.86
CA GLY A 84 -16.47 24.08 16.34
C GLY A 84 -17.51 24.38 15.25
N ALA A 85 -17.08 24.49 13.97
CA ALA A 85 -18.02 24.54 12.85
C ALA A 85 -18.57 23.15 12.56
N SER A 86 -19.91 23.04 12.40
CA SER A 86 -20.55 21.78 12.02
C SER A 86 -20.28 21.47 10.54
N LEU A 87 -19.86 20.25 10.26
CA LEU A 87 -19.90 19.69 8.91
C LEU A 87 -20.78 18.44 8.91
N PRO A 88 -21.60 18.24 7.87
CA PRO A 88 -22.37 17.02 7.72
C PRO A 88 -21.45 15.81 7.65
N ARG A 89 -21.72 14.79 8.47
CA ARG A 89 -21.05 13.48 8.39
C ARG A 89 -21.83 12.59 7.44
N ARG A 90 -21.17 12.08 6.42
CA ARG A 90 -21.75 11.21 5.40
C ARG A 90 -20.90 9.98 5.20
N ALA A 91 -21.51 8.91 4.70
CA ALA A 91 -20.82 7.68 4.38
C ALA A 91 -21.26 7.09 3.05
N ILE A 92 -20.36 6.36 2.41
CA ILE A 92 -20.65 5.53 1.25
C ILE A 92 -20.42 4.08 1.65
N ALA A 93 -21.45 3.24 1.49
CA ALA A 93 -21.33 1.80 1.68
C ALA A 93 -21.50 1.06 0.35
N VAL A 94 -20.62 0.07 0.09
CA VAL A 94 -20.75 -0.87 -1.03
C VAL A 94 -21.22 -2.19 -0.46
N VAL A 95 -22.43 -2.59 -0.83
CA VAL A 95 -23.12 -3.75 -0.27
C VAL A 95 -23.53 -4.70 -1.38
N SER A 96 -23.22 -5.99 -1.25
CA SER A 96 -23.81 -7.02 -2.08
C SER A 96 -25.00 -7.66 -1.39
N GLU A 97 -26.08 -7.82 -2.13
CA GLU A 97 -27.29 -8.52 -1.68
C GLU A 97 -27.86 -9.35 -2.84
N ALA A 98 -28.10 -10.62 -2.61
CA ALA A 98 -28.66 -11.55 -3.59
C ALA A 98 -27.98 -11.52 -4.97
N GLY A 99 -26.66 -11.34 -5.01
CA GLY A 99 -25.84 -11.32 -6.23
C GLY A 99 -25.78 -9.98 -6.95
N THR A 100 -26.44 -8.95 -6.43
CA THR A 100 -26.35 -7.58 -6.96
C THR A 100 -25.53 -6.70 -6.02
N VAL A 101 -24.66 -5.89 -6.58
CA VAL A 101 -23.86 -4.93 -5.81
C VAL A 101 -24.54 -3.56 -5.86
N HIS A 102 -24.68 -2.96 -4.70
CA HIS A 102 -25.27 -1.63 -4.55
C HIS A 102 -24.31 -0.68 -3.87
N GLN A 103 -24.41 0.58 -4.22
CA GLN A 103 -23.83 1.68 -3.47
C GLN A 103 -24.92 2.43 -2.73
N ALA A 104 -24.75 2.56 -1.43
CA ALA A 104 -25.58 3.42 -0.59
C ALA A 104 -24.82 4.71 -0.28
N ALA A 105 -25.50 5.85 -0.36
CA ALA A 105 -25.08 7.11 0.26
C ALA A 105 -25.91 7.36 1.50
N ILE A 106 -25.26 7.66 2.62
CA ILE A 106 -25.87 7.80 3.93
C ILE A 106 -25.51 9.16 4.53
N ASP A 107 -26.52 9.92 4.92
CA ASP A 107 -26.36 11.12 5.73
C ASP A 107 -26.49 10.73 7.19
N LEU A 108 -25.35 10.65 7.88
CA LEU A 108 -25.28 10.27 9.30
C LEU A 108 -25.84 11.37 10.21
N SER A 109 -25.68 12.64 9.82
CA SER A 109 -26.19 13.78 10.59
C SER A 109 -27.72 13.81 10.55
N ALA A 110 -28.34 13.45 9.42
CA ALA A 110 -29.79 13.37 9.27
C ALA A 110 -30.35 11.98 9.61
N GLY A 111 -29.52 10.98 9.85
CA GLY A 111 -29.92 9.63 10.21
C GLY A 111 -30.71 8.89 9.09
N ARG A 112 -30.39 9.13 7.82
CA ARG A 112 -31.15 8.57 6.68
C ARG A 112 -30.25 8.19 5.51
N MET A 113 -30.70 7.22 4.72
CA MET A 113 -30.15 6.92 3.42
C MET A 113 -30.60 7.98 2.39
N THR A 114 -29.66 8.47 1.58
CA THR A 114 -29.93 9.48 0.53
C THR A 114 -29.92 8.89 -0.87
N ALA A 115 -29.23 7.78 -1.10
CA ALA A 115 -29.24 7.06 -2.37
C ALA A 115 -28.99 5.56 -2.15
N TRP A 116 -29.57 4.75 -3.05
CA TRP A 116 -29.33 3.31 -3.18
C TRP A 116 -29.32 2.98 -4.66
N GLN A 117 -28.17 2.67 -5.22
CA GLN A 117 -27.98 2.48 -6.64
C GLN A 117 -27.26 1.17 -6.92
N ALA A 118 -27.77 0.37 -7.84
CA ALA A 118 -27.02 -0.76 -8.38
C ALA A 118 -25.80 -0.23 -9.13
N VAL A 119 -24.64 -0.87 -8.92
CA VAL A 119 -23.38 -0.50 -9.57
C VAL A 119 -22.86 -1.63 -10.42
N THR A 120 -22.19 -1.29 -11.50
CA THR A 120 -21.45 -2.22 -12.35
C THR A 120 -20.03 -2.38 -11.83
N GLY A 121 -19.47 -3.59 -11.93
CA GLY A 121 -18.13 -3.94 -11.45
C GLY A 121 -18.17 -4.83 -10.20
N GLU A 122 -17.05 -5.50 -9.96
CA GLU A 122 -16.91 -6.43 -8.85
C GLU A 122 -16.11 -5.74 -7.73
N PRO A 123 -16.66 -5.61 -6.53
CA PRO A 123 -15.97 -4.98 -5.40
C PRO A 123 -14.89 -5.90 -4.84
N ALA A 124 -14.07 -5.35 -3.94
CA ALA A 124 -13.00 -6.09 -3.27
C ALA A 124 -13.51 -7.39 -2.62
N LEU A 125 -12.61 -8.36 -2.53
CA LEU A 125 -12.87 -9.67 -1.97
C LEU A 125 -13.13 -9.57 -0.46
N LEU A 126 -14.06 -10.38 0.02
CA LEU A 126 -14.38 -10.50 1.44
C LEU A 126 -13.68 -11.71 2.06
N LEU A 127 -13.33 -11.60 3.34
CA LEU A 127 -12.74 -12.72 4.09
C LEU A 127 -13.70 -13.93 4.10
N GLY A 128 -15.00 -13.69 4.28
CA GLY A 128 -16.03 -14.75 4.21
C GLY A 128 -16.11 -15.44 2.86
N GLU A 129 -15.87 -14.73 1.74
CA GLU A 129 -15.79 -15.32 0.39
C GLU A 129 -14.55 -16.21 0.24
N MET A 130 -13.41 -15.80 0.79
CA MET A 130 -12.19 -16.63 0.78
C MET A 130 -12.40 -17.93 1.55
N ILE A 131 -12.94 -17.84 2.77
CA ILE A 131 -13.23 -19.02 3.60
C ILE A 131 -14.18 -19.97 2.87
N GLY A 132 -15.30 -19.45 2.38
CA GLY A 132 -16.30 -20.24 1.66
C GLY A 132 -15.75 -20.91 0.39
N ALA A 133 -14.87 -20.21 -0.37
CA ALA A 133 -14.28 -20.77 -1.59
C ALA A 133 -13.32 -21.94 -1.28
N ALA A 134 -12.56 -21.87 -0.18
CA ALA A 134 -11.72 -22.97 0.25
C ALA A 134 -12.56 -24.21 0.65
N ASP A 135 -13.65 -23.99 1.38
CA ASP A 135 -14.58 -25.07 1.78
C ASP A 135 -15.24 -25.72 0.55
N ILE A 136 -15.67 -24.91 -0.43
CA ILE A 136 -16.25 -25.42 -1.69
C ILE A 136 -15.22 -26.25 -2.46
N ALA A 137 -13.98 -25.79 -2.57
CA ALA A 137 -12.91 -26.53 -3.24
C ALA A 137 -12.65 -27.89 -2.57
N LEU A 138 -12.57 -27.92 -1.24
CA LEU A 138 -12.30 -29.13 -0.47
C LEU A 138 -13.49 -30.11 -0.41
N ALA A 139 -14.70 -29.66 -0.72
CA ALA A 139 -15.90 -30.49 -0.83
C ALA A 139 -16.10 -31.07 -2.25
N ASP A 140 -15.43 -30.52 -3.27
CA ASP A 140 -15.59 -31.00 -4.65
C ASP A 140 -14.92 -32.38 -4.84
N SER A 141 -15.68 -33.34 -5.35
CA SER A 141 -15.21 -34.72 -5.52
C SER A 141 -13.99 -34.85 -6.44
N ARG A 142 -13.88 -34.00 -7.46
CA ARG A 142 -12.72 -33.95 -8.38
C ARG A 142 -11.46 -33.53 -7.64
N MET A 143 -11.58 -32.50 -6.79
CA MET A 143 -10.48 -32.02 -5.95
C MET A 143 -10.05 -33.07 -4.94
N VAL A 144 -11.02 -33.72 -4.26
CA VAL A 144 -10.75 -34.80 -3.29
C VAL A 144 -10.02 -35.96 -3.96
N GLN A 145 -10.46 -36.38 -5.16
CA GLN A 145 -9.80 -37.45 -5.91
C GLN A 145 -8.38 -37.06 -6.34
N ALA A 146 -8.18 -35.82 -6.80
CA ALA A 146 -6.86 -35.32 -7.21
C ALA A 146 -5.88 -35.24 -6.03
N LEU A 147 -6.37 -34.82 -4.85
CA LEU A 147 -5.59 -34.84 -3.61
C LEU A 147 -5.24 -36.26 -3.19
N ALA A 148 -6.20 -37.19 -3.25
CA ALA A 148 -5.98 -38.60 -2.90
C ALA A 148 -4.91 -39.26 -3.78
N LYS A 149 -4.87 -38.95 -5.11
CA LYS A 149 -3.80 -39.41 -6.00
C LYS A 149 -2.40 -38.96 -5.55
N ARG A 150 -2.33 -37.81 -4.85
CA ARG A 150 -1.09 -37.25 -4.30
C ARG A 150 -0.83 -37.65 -2.85
N GLY A 151 -1.64 -38.56 -2.30
CA GLY A 151 -1.50 -39.07 -0.93
C GLY A 151 -2.05 -38.13 0.17
N PHE A 152 -2.92 -37.19 -0.18
CA PHE A 152 -3.50 -36.27 0.78
C PHE A 152 -5.03 -36.43 0.93
N THR A 153 -5.50 -36.21 2.13
CA THR A 153 -6.93 -36.01 2.41
C THR A 153 -7.22 -34.51 2.53
N PRO A 154 -8.48 -34.05 2.39
CA PRO A 154 -8.84 -32.63 2.62
C PRO A 154 -8.40 -32.09 3.98
N GLY A 155 -8.39 -32.91 5.03
CA GLY A 155 -7.93 -32.52 6.37
C GLY A 155 -6.41 -32.26 6.48
N GLN A 156 -5.60 -32.73 5.53
CA GLN A 156 -4.15 -32.62 5.53
C GLN A 156 -3.63 -31.47 4.66
N VAL A 157 -4.51 -30.70 4.06
CA VAL A 157 -4.14 -29.58 3.19
C VAL A 157 -4.71 -28.27 3.68
N TYR A 158 -4.06 -27.19 3.32
CA TYR A 158 -4.50 -25.81 3.45
C TYR A 158 -4.68 -25.23 2.05
N CYS A 159 -5.88 -24.76 1.72
CA CYS A 159 -6.15 -24.20 0.42
C CYS A 159 -6.38 -22.69 0.53
N LEU A 160 -5.69 -21.94 -0.33
CA LEU A 160 -5.69 -20.48 -0.28
C LEU A 160 -6.40 -19.93 -1.52
N PRO A 161 -7.61 -19.34 -1.34
CA PRO A 161 -8.31 -18.69 -2.44
C PRO A 161 -7.63 -17.38 -2.84
N LEU A 162 -7.36 -17.25 -4.15
CA LEU A 162 -6.69 -16.12 -4.75
C LEU A 162 -7.52 -15.57 -5.90
N THR A 163 -7.46 -14.25 -6.13
CA THR A 163 -8.08 -13.62 -7.29
C THR A 163 -7.44 -14.13 -8.59
N SER A 164 -8.20 -14.21 -9.65
CA SER A 164 -7.71 -14.73 -10.93
C SER A 164 -7.47 -13.66 -11.99
N GLY A 165 -7.83 -12.41 -11.72
CA GLY A 165 -7.79 -11.34 -12.71
C GLY A 165 -8.69 -11.60 -13.92
N ASN A 166 -8.82 -10.59 -14.78
CA ASN A 166 -9.53 -10.68 -16.05
C ASN A 166 -8.51 -10.79 -17.20
N PHE A 167 -8.56 -11.90 -17.94
CA PHE A 167 -7.66 -12.16 -19.07
C PHE A 167 -8.41 -12.15 -20.42
N GLY A 168 -9.60 -11.50 -20.49
CA GLY A 168 -10.39 -11.41 -21.72
C GLY A 168 -11.02 -12.73 -22.19
N ARG A 169 -11.05 -13.74 -21.32
CA ARG A 169 -11.65 -15.06 -21.59
C ARG A 169 -13.12 -15.09 -21.17
N LYS A 170 -13.81 -16.22 -21.43
CA LYS A 170 -15.22 -16.39 -21.06
C LYS A 170 -15.51 -16.19 -19.56
N GLU A 171 -14.48 -16.39 -18.72
CA GLU A 171 -14.57 -16.18 -17.26
C GLU A 171 -14.66 -14.70 -16.87
N ALA A 172 -14.37 -13.77 -17.76
CA ALA A 172 -14.31 -12.33 -17.45
C ALA A 172 -15.62 -11.74 -16.89
N ALA A 173 -16.76 -12.37 -17.15
CA ALA A 173 -18.07 -11.92 -16.64
C ALA A 173 -18.46 -12.52 -15.28
N VAL A 174 -17.58 -13.28 -14.64
CA VAL A 174 -17.88 -14.06 -13.44
C VAL A 174 -16.93 -13.66 -12.31
N ARG A 175 -17.46 -13.55 -11.07
CA ARG A 175 -16.63 -13.31 -9.88
C ARG A 175 -15.92 -14.59 -9.47
N LEU A 176 -14.65 -14.74 -9.86
CA LEU A 176 -13.89 -15.98 -9.73
C LEU A 176 -12.78 -15.91 -8.69
N LEU A 177 -12.58 -17.04 -8.01
CA LEU A 177 -11.36 -17.34 -7.26
C LEU A 177 -10.72 -18.63 -7.78
N LYS A 178 -9.39 -18.67 -7.76
CA LYS A 178 -8.60 -19.89 -7.94
C LYS A 178 -8.03 -20.32 -6.60
N VAL A 179 -8.15 -21.60 -6.32
CA VAL A 179 -7.90 -22.18 -4.99
C VAL A 179 -6.81 -23.24 -5.08
N PRO A 180 -5.51 -22.85 -5.14
CA PRO A 180 -4.40 -23.76 -4.96
C PRO A 180 -4.32 -24.25 -3.51
N CYS A 181 -3.70 -25.41 -3.31
CA CYS A 181 -3.54 -26.01 -1.99
C CYS A 181 -2.08 -26.28 -1.64
N TYR A 182 -1.80 -26.28 -0.36
CA TYR A 182 -0.51 -26.57 0.25
C TYR A 182 -0.67 -27.71 1.25
N ALA A 183 0.30 -28.60 1.38
CA ALA A 183 0.29 -29.58 2.45
C ALA A 183 0.39 -28.87 3.79
N LYS A 184 -0.47 -29.25 4.77
CA LYS A 184 -0.50 -28.59 6.09
C LYS A 184 0.91 -28.48 6.66
N PRO A 185 1.29 -27.29 7.13
CA PRO A 185 2.57 -27.13 7.78
C PRO A 185 2.56 -27.93 9.08
N ARG A 186 3.70 -28.53 9.38
CA ARG A 186 4.00 -29.02 10.73
C ARG A 186 4.42 -27.87 11.62
N ASP A 187 4.87 -26.77 10.97
CA ASP A 187 5.49 -25.56 11.52
C ASP A 187 4.84 -24.31 10.93
N SER A 188 5.50 -23.17 11.00
CA SER A 188 4.95 -21.86 10.68
C SER A 188 4.84 -21.51 9.19
N ASN A 189 5.57 -22.22 8.29
CA ASN A 189 5.61 -21.83 6.87
C ASN A 189 4.65 -22.64 5.99
N VAL A 190 3.49 -22.06 5.71
CA VAL A 190 2.47 -22.67 4.81
C VAL A 190 2.94 -22.73 3.36
N TRP A 191 3.80 -21.81 2.91
CA TRP A 191 4.26 -21.69 1.52
C TRP A 191 5.31 -22.73 1.11
N ALA A 192 5.94 -23.38 2.08
CA ALA A 192 7.04 -24.30 1.84
C ALA A 192 6.64 -25.62 1.14
N ARG A 193 5.35 -25.95 1.09
CA ARG A 193 4.89 -27.27 0.63
C ARG A 193 3.72 -27.18 -0.35
N PRO A 194 3.90 -26.50 -1.51
CA PRO A 194 2.86 -26.39 -2.53
C PRO A 194 2.48 -27.75 -3.10
N ILE A 195 1.19 -27.98 -3.32
CA ILE A 195 0.66 -29.09 -4.10
C ILE A 195 0.54 -28.60 -5.53
N GLU A 196 1.65 -28.63 -6.25
CA GLU A 196 1.78 -28.05 -7.57
C GLU A 196 0.88 -28.71 -8.61
N GLY A 197 0.42 -27.93 -9.58
CA GLY A 197 -0.38 -28.39 -10.71
C GLY A 197 -1.85 -28.72 -10.36
N LEU A 198 -2.31 -28.38 -9.15
CA LEU A 198 -3.68 -28.64 -8.71
C LEU A 198 -4.34 -27.40 -8.10
N PHE A 199 -5.45 -26.97 -8.69
CA PHE A 199 -6.29 -25.91 -8.12
C PHE A 199 -7.74 -26.02 -8.57
N ALA A 200 -8.67 -25.55 -7.75
CA ALA A 200 -10.07 -25.41 -8.11
C ALA A 200 -10.36 -23.96 -8.58
N THR A 201 -11.29 -23.80 -9.51
CA THR A 201 -11.85 -22.49 -9.90
C THR A 201 -13.27 -22.38 -9.35
N ILE A 202 -13.51 -21.40 -8.49
CA ILE A 202 -14.77 -21.22 -7.77
C ILE A 202 -15.48 -19.99 -8.33
N ASP A 203 -16.73 -20.15 -8.72
CA ASP A 203 -17.64 -19.04 -9.00
C ASP A 203 -18.34 -18.62 -7.71
N LEU A 204 -18.01 -17.44 -7.21
CA LEU A 204 -18.55 -16.90 -5.96
C LEU A 204 -20.03 -16.55 -6.05
N LYS A 205 -20.56 -16.24 -7.24
CA LYS A 205 -21.99 -15.93 -7.43
C LYS A 205 -22.86 -17.16 -7.29
N THR A 206 -22.40 -18.28 -7.86
CA THR A 206 -23.13 -19.56 -7.76
C THR A 206 -22.75 -20.41 -6.57
N GLY A 207 -21.61 -20.12 -5.93
CA GLY A 207 -21.08 -20.90 -4.82
C GLY A 207 -20.66 -22.32 -5.25
N LYS A 208 -20.10 -22.47 -6.46
CA LYS A 208 -19.73 -23.79 -7.02
C LYS A 208 -18.32 -23.80 -7.56
N ALA A 209 -17.69 -24.96 -7.48
CA ALA A 209 -16.46 -25.26 -8.23
C ALA A 209 -16.85 -25.54 -9.70
N ILE A 210 -16.52 -24.57 -10.56
CA ILE A 210 -16.81 -24.68 -12.01
C ILE A 210 -15.76 -25.51 -12.75
N ASP A 211 -14.53 -25.53 -12.23
CA ASP A 211 -13.42 -26.33 -12.76
C ASP A 211 -12.50 -26.82 -11.65
N VAL A 212 -11.82 -27.95 -11.90
CA VAL A 212 -10.68 -28.43 -11.14
C VAL A 212 -9.58 -28.77 -12.14
N THR A 213 -8.56 -27.94 -12.17
CA THR A 213 -7.39 -28.12 -13.02
C THR A 213 -6.38 -29.03 -12.34
N ASP A 214 -5.97 -30.11 -13.04
CA ASP A 214 -4.91 -31.04 -12.64
C ASP A 214 -3.94 -31.22 -13.80
N THR A 215 -2.77 -30.55 -13.74
CA THR A 215 -1.75 -30.56 -14.81
C THR A 215 -0.72 -31.66 -14.65
N GLY A 216 -0.87 -32.51 -13.66
CA GLY A 216 0.06 -33.59 -13.34
C GLY A 216 0.59 -33.56 -11.92
N MET A 217 1.42 -34.51 -11.57
CA MET A 217 1.96 -34.65 -10.21
C MET A 217 3.41 -34.21 -10.15
N VAL A 218 3.68 -33.30 -9.20
CA VAL A 218 5.03 -32.95 -8.78
C VAL A 218 5.20 -33.40 -7.32
N PRO A 219 6.35 -33.95 -6.92
CA PRO A 219 6.59 -34.28 -5.53
C PRO A 219 6.45 -33.08 -4.62
N VAL A 220 5.65 -33.21 -3.55
CA VAL A 220 5.53 -32.14 -2.54
C VAL A 220 6.81 -32.07 -1.74
N PRO A 221 7.44 -30.90 -1.57
CA PRO A 221 8.66 -30.74 -0.78
C PRO A 221 8.47 -31.26 0.65
N ALA A 222 9.49 -31.97 1.16
CA ALA A 222 9.42 -32.62 2.48
C ALA A 222 9.70 -31.62 3.62
N GLU A 223 10.63 -30.68 3.40
CA GLU A 223 11.10 -29.75 4.42
C GLU A 223 10.07 -28.62 4.64
N PRO A 224 9.65 -28.36 5.89
CA PRO A 224 8.62 -27.37 6.21
C PRO A 224 9.12 -25.93 6.27
N TRP A 225 10.43 -25.71 6.37
CA TRP A 225 11.05 -24.37 6.37
C TRP A 225 10.42 -23.36 7.34
N GLY A 226 10.16 -23.79 8.59
CA GLY A 226 9.70 -22.88 9.64
C GLY A 226 10.69 -21.72 9.85
N TYR A 227 10.20 -20.56 10.26
CA TYR A 227 10.98 -19.31 10.40
C TYR A 227 10.99 -18.74 11.83
N ASP A 228 10.31 -19.38 12.78
CA ASP A 228 10.51 -19.05 14.18
C ASP A 228 11.90 -19.47 14.67
N GLU A 229 12.33 -18.90 15.78
CA GLU A 229 13.69 -19.10 16.31
C GLU A 229 14.03 -20.57 16.54
N ALA A 230 13.08 -21.35 17.05
CA ALA A 230 13.28 -22.78 17.32
C ALA A 230 13.49 -23.58 16.03
N GLU A 231 12.72 -23.25 14.98
CA GLU A 231 12.85 -23.91 13.66
C GLU A 231 14.14 -23.49 12.94
N VAL A 232 14.52 -22.22 13.04
CA VAL A 232 15.81 -21.73 12.51
C VAL A 232 16.99 -22.43 13.20
N ALA A 233 16.94 -22.59 14.52
CA ALA A 233 17.98 -23.25 15.32
C ALA A 233 18.20 -24.72 14.94
N LYS A 234 17.17 -25.41 14.41
CA LYS A 234 17.30 -26.80 13.89
C LYS A 234 18.15 -26.87 12.62
N ARG A 235 18.17 -25.81 11.81
CA ARG A 235 18.91 -25.76 10.54
C ARG A 235 20.30 -25.17 10.64
N GLY A 236 20.64 -24.51 11.74
CA GLY A 236 21.96 -23.94 11.97
C GLY A 236 22.05 -23.22 13.30
N ALA A 237 23.28 -22.90 13.70
CA ALA A 237 23.50 -22.13 14.92
C ALA A 237 22.97 -20.70 14.76
N LEU A 238 22.23 -20.23 15.74
CA LEU A 238 21.87 -18.83 15.85
C LEU A 238 23.14 -17.96 16.03
N ARG A 239 23.07 -16.72 15.59
CA ARG A 239 24.15 -15.75 15.85
C ARG A 239 24.30 -15.56 17.35
N PRO A 240 25.52 -15.27 17.83
CA PRO A 240 25.72 -14.89 19.23
C PRO A 240 24.81 -13.71 19.59
N GLU A 241 24.31 -13.71 20.82
CA GLU A 241 23.54 -12.59 21.34
C GLU A 241 24.39 -11.31 21.28
N THR A 242 23.87 -10.28 20.61
CA THR A 242 24.50 -8.96 20.54
C THR A 242 23.75 -7.99 21.43
N LYS A 243 24.47 -7.10 22.10
CA LYS A 243 23.83 -6.01 22.82
C LYS A 243 23.08 -5.14 21.83
N ALA A 244 21.76 -5.07 21.97
CA ALA A 244 20.96 -4.17 21.17
C ALA A 244 21.35 -2.71 21.45
N ALA A 245 21.46 -1.90 20.40
CA ALA A 245 21.50 -0.46 20.57
C ALA A 245 20.18 -0.02 21.20
N SER A 246 20.21 0.66 22.34
CA SER A 246 19.01 1.17 22.95
C SER A 246 18.62 2.48 22.26
N LEU A 247 17.46 2.50 21.61
CA LEU A 247 16.81 3.73 21.19
C LEU A 247 15.85 4.14 22.31
N SER A 248 16.08 5.27 22.92
CA SER A 248 15.19 5.85 23.93
C SER A 248 14.89 7.30 23.58
N GLN A 249 13.67 7.72 23.79
CA GLN A 249 13.30 9.12 23.77
C GLN A 249 13.09 9.56 25.22
N PRO A 250 13.93 10.47 25.75
CA PRO A 250 13.75 10.97 27.11
C PRO A 250 12.49 11.84 27.20
N GLY A 251 11.60 11.52 28.12
CA GLY A 251 10.36 12.28 28.33
C GLY A 251 9.22 11.85 27.41
N GLU A 252 8.27 12.75 27.22
CA GLU A 252 7.15 12.57 26.29
C GLU A 252 7.60 12.79 24.84
N ASP A 253 6.86 12.22 23.88
CA ASP A 253 7.13 12.47 22.45
C ASP A 253 6.84 13.94 22.06
N ASN A 254 7.51 14.44 21.02
CA ASN A 254 7.35 15.81 20.52
C ASN A 254 6.12 15.97 19.61
N ILE A 255 5.20 14.99 19.60
CA ILE A 255 4.02 14.99 18.75
C ILE A 255 2.84 15.52 19.57
N THR A 256 2.27 16.63 19.16
CA THR A 256 1.03 17.17 19.74
C THR A 256 -0.15 16.93 18.80
N ILE A 257 -1.36 17.03 19.34
CA ILE A 257 -2.60 16.94 18.54
C ILE A 257 -3.40 18.20 18.82
N GLU A 258 -3.67 18.96 17.77
CA GLU A 258 -4.50 20.15 17.82
C GLU A 258 -5.58 20.05 16.74
N GLU A 259 -6.83 20.20 17.11
CA GLU A 259 -7.96 20.24 16.18
C GLU A 259 -8.04 18.98 15.26
N GLY A 260 -7.74 17.80 15.81
CA GLY A 260 -7.71 16.53 15.06
C GLY A 260 -6.50 16.36 14.14
N ARG A 261 -5.53 17.26 14.20
CA ARG A 261 -4.31 17.19 13.39
C ARG A 261 -3.08 16.94 14.26
N PHE A 262 -2.17 16.13 13.76
CA PHE A 262 -0.87 15.88 14.38
C PHE A 262 0.08 17.01 14.02
N ILE A 263 0.85 17.47 15.00
CA ILE A 263 1.89 18.50 14.86
C ILE A 263 3.20 17.92 15.35
N TRP A 264 4.22 18.02 14.53
CA TRP A 264 5.60 17.69 14.87
C TRP A 264 6.56 18.70 14.21
N ASP A 265 7.41 19.33 14.97
CA ASP A 265 8.38 20.33 14.51
C ASP A 265 7.71 21.40 13.60
N MET A 266 8.03 21.39 12.31
CA MET A 266 7.45 22.31 11.32
C MET A 266 6.26 21.70 10.56
N TRP A 267 5.81 20.52 10.88
CA TRP A 267 4.78 19.79 10.15
C TRP A 267 3.46 19.73 10.90
N ARG A 268 2.37 19.84 10.15
CA ARG A 268 1.01 19.61 10.63
C ARG A 268 0.23 18.82 9.58
N PHE A 269 -0.48 17.77 10.00
CA PHE A 269 -1.28 16.95 9.10
C PHE A 269 -2.42 16.25 9.83
N HIS A 270 -3.46 15.86 9.08
CA HIS A 270 -4.50 14.94 9.54
C HIS A 270 -4.17 13.51 9.07
N LEU A 271 -4.51 12.51 9.88
CA LEU A 271 -4.25 11.09 9.59
C LEU A 271 -5.51 10.27 9.90
N ARG A 272 -5.91 9.45 8.93
CA ARG A 272 -6.90 8.38 9.13
C ARG A 272 -6.45 7.11 8.42
N ALA A 273 -7.19 6.01 8.64
CA ALA A 273 -7.03 4.78 7.88
C ALA A 273 -8.37 4.41 7.21
N ASP A 274 -8.31 4.09 5.92
CA ASP A 274 -9.44 3.62 5.11
C ASP A 274 -9.20 2.16 4.68
N LYS A 275 -10.29 1.40 4.43
CA LYS A 275 -10.22 -0.05 4.17
C LYS A 275 -9.37 -0.41 2.95
N ARG A 276 -9.35 0.41 1.89
CA ARG A 276 -8.58 0.13 0.69
C ARG A 276 -7.15 0.64 0.75
N PRO A 277 -6.86 1.94 0.97
CA PRO A 277 -5.50 2.48 0.90
C PRO A 277 -4.68 2.28 2.18
N GLY A 278 -5.30 1.94 3.31
CA GLY A 278 -4.67 2.02 4.62
C GLY A 278 -4.54 3.47 5.08
N SER A 279 -3.34 3.91 5.43
CA SER A 279 -3.08 5.27 5.92
C SER A 279 -3.34 6.33 4.86
N VAL A 280 -4.16 7.35 5.20
CA VAL A 280 -4.46 8.52 4.39
C VAL A 280 -4.03 9.75 5.16
N LEU A 281 -3.03 10.47 4.64
CA LEU A 281 -2.59 11.75 5.15
C LEU A 281 -3.34 12.86 4.42
N SER A 282 -3.87 13.82 5.17
CA SER A 282 -4.60 14.94 4.60
C SER A 282 -4.19 16.26 5.25
N MET A 283 -4.45 17.38 4.57
CA MET A 283 -4.16 18.73 5.08
C MET A 283 -2.71 18.84 5.56
N VAL A 284 -1.76 18.38 4.73
CA VAL A 284 -0.33 18.43 5.05
C VAL A 284 0.17 19.84 4.84
N GLU A 285 0.68 20.44 5.90
CA GLU A 285 1.17 21.83 5.92
C GLU A 285 2.55 21.88 6.56
N ALA A 286 3.38 22.78 6.04
CA ALA A 286 4.67 23.13 6.61
C ALA A 286 4.65 24.54 7.19
N ARG A 287 5.31 24.71 8.32
CA ARG A 287 5.41 26.01 9.02
C ARG A 287 6.57 26.82 8.46
N ASP A 288 6.26 28.02 8.00
CA ASP A 288 7.22 29.03 7.55
C ASP A 288 7.10 30.28 8.44
N GLY A 289 8.02 30.44 9.36
CA GLY A 289 7.93 31.43 10.42
C GLY A 289 6.71 31.19 11.32
N VAL A 290 5.73 32.10 11.24
CA VAL A 290 4.48 32.03 12.04
C VAL A 290 3.29 31.45 11.24
N ARG A 291 3.46 31.22 9.94
CA ARG A 291 2.38 30.77 9.05
C ARG A 291 2.48 29.29 8.74
N TRP A 292 1.32 28.64 8.68
CA TRP A 292 1.18 27.32 8.08
C TRP A 292 0.91 27.48 6.58
N ARG A 293 1.65 26.80 5.76
CA ARG A 293 1.56 26.83 4.29
C ARG A 293 1.22 25.44 3.80
N SER A 294 0.26 25.33 2.89
CA SER A 294 -0.18 24.05 2.35
C SER A 294 0.88 23.43 1.44
N VAL A 295 1.02 22.11 1.57
CA VAL A 295 1.89 21.26 0.73
C VAL A 295 1.05 20.24 -0.01
N ALA A 296 0.14 19.54 0.68
CA ALA A 296 -0.73 18.58 0.06
C ALA A 296 -2.10 18.54 0.74
N TYR A 297 -3.16 18.41 -0.06
CA TYR A 297 -4.49 18.14 0.48
C TYR A 297 -4.61 16.70 0.94
N GLN A 298 -4.16 15.74 0.09
CA GLN A 298 -4.26 14.32 0.44
C GLN A 298 -3.19 13.47 -0.25
N MET A 299 -2.61 12.54 0.50
CA MET A 299 -1.62 11.56 0.00
C MET A 299 -1.97 10.16 0.53
N HIS A 300 -2.01 9.17 -0.35
CA HIS A 300 -2.23 7.78 0.03
C HIS A 300 -1.74 6.80 -1.03
N LEU A 301 -1.55 5.55 -0.62
CA LEU A 301 -1.36 4.43 -1.54
C LEU A 301 -2.63 4.26 -2.39
N SER A 302 -2.47 4.22 -3.70
CA SER A 302 -3.58 4.14 -4.64
C SER A 302 -3.82 2.71 -5.13
N GLU A 303 -2.76 2.01 -5.53
CA GLU A 303 -2.84 0.63 -5.98
C GLU A 303 -1.52 -0.10 -5.79
N ILE A 304 -1.59 -1.43 -5.63
CA ILE A 304 -0.45 -2.35 -5.66
C ILE A 304 -0.74 -3.39 -6.74
N PHE A 305 0.22 -3.61 -7.64
CA PHE A 305 0.10 -4.63 -8.67
C PHE A 305 1.30 -5.57 -8.64
N VAL A 306 1.02 -6.89 -8.59
CA VAL A 306 2.04 -7.93 -8.47
C VAL A 306 1.80 -9.04 -9.50
N PRO A 307 2.38 -8.92 -10.71
CA PRO A 307 2.32 -9.98 -11.73
C PRO A 307 3.48 -10.97 -11.57
N TYR A 308 3.18 -12.27 -11.66
CA TYR A 308 4.15 -13.35 -11.71
C TYR A 308 4.45 -13.75 -13.16
N MET A 309 5.72 -14.06 -13.46
CA MET A 309 6.24 -14.23 -14.83
C MET A 309 6.32 -15.70 -15.27
N ASP A 310 5.48 -16.58 -14.74
CA ASP A 310 5.42 -17.99 -15.14
C ASP A 310 4.16 -18.23 -15.99
N PRO A 311 4.31 -18.65 -17.27
CA PRO A 311 3.19 -18.85 -18.19
C PRO A 311 2.43 -20.16 -18.00
N ASP A 312 2.83 -21.03 -17.07
CA ASP A 312 2.16 -22.30 -16.80
C ASP A 312 0.69 -22.12 -16.45
N GLN A 313 -0.12 -23.12 -16.74
CA GLN A 313 -1.56 -23.10 -16.49
C GLN A 313 -1.90 -22.84 -15.01
N SER A 314 -1.05 -23.24 -14.08
CA SER A 314 -1.19 -22.99 -12.64
C SER A 314 -0.70 -21.61 -12.21
N TRP A 315 -0.04 -20.84 -13.10
CA TRP A 315 0.68 -19.64 -12.75
C TRP A 315 0.30 -18.39 -13.55
N TYR A 316 -0.03 -18.48 -14.84
CA TYR A 316 -0.28 -17.31 -15.73
C TYR A 316 -1.29 -16.30 -15.18
N TRP A 317 -2.22 -16.75 -14.37
CA TRP A 317 -3.31 -15.94 -13.80
C TRP A 317 -2.92 -15.19 -12.53
N ARG A 318 -1.72 -15.43 -11.98
CA ARG A 318 -1.24 -14.76 -10.78
C ARG A 318 -0.75 -13.36 -11.11
N ALA A 319 -1.68 -12.42 -11.11
CA ALA A 319 -1.47 -11.01 -11.42
C ALA A 319 -2.44 -10.19 -10.56
N TYR A 320 -2.01 -9.91 -9.34
CA TYR A 320 -2.85 -9.41 -8.26
C TYR A 320 -2.86 -7.89 -8.20
N MET A 321 -4.03 -7.29 -7.97
CA MET A 321 -4.21 -5.89 -7.60
C MET A 321 -4.47 -5.83 -6.08
N ASP A 322 -3.41 -5.88 -5.30
CA ASP A 322 -3.47 -6.14 -3.86
C ASP A 322 -4.29 -5.10 -3.09
N SER A 323 -4.20 -3.82 -3.46
CA SER A 323 -5.03 -2.79 -2.85
C SER A 323 -6.47 -2.84 -3.35
N GLY A 324 -6.68 -3.01 -4.65
CA GLY A 324 -8.02 -2.98 -5.26
C GLY A 324 -8.83 -4.24 -5.08
N GLU A 325 -8.20 -5.41 -5.10
CA GLU A 325 -8.86 -6.71 -4.99
C GLU A 325 -9.02 -7.16 -3.53
N TYR A 326 -8.08 -6.83 -2.63
CA TYR A 326 -8.09 -7.26 -1.23
C TYR A 326 -8.24 -6.11 -0.24
N GLY A 327 -7.66 -4.95 -0.53
CA GLY A 327 -7.62 -3.79 0.35
C GLY A 327 -6.42 -3.80 1.30
N PHE A 328 -5.48 -2.87 1.11
CA PHE A 328 -4.32 -2.73 2.01
C PHE A 328 -4.76 -2.47 3.45
N GLY A 329 -5.70 -1.54 3.65
CA GLY A 329 -6.23 -1.22 4.97
C GLY A 329 -7.05 -2.35 5.61
N ASN A 330 -7.69 -3.21 4.80
CA ASN A 330 -8.41 -4.38 5.27
C ASN A 330 -7.51 -5.43 5.91
N PHE A 331 -6.23 -5.47 5.49
CA PHE A 331 -5.22 -6.42 5.96
C PHE A 331 -4.13 -5.76 6.83
N LEU A 332 -4.40 -4.55 7.37
CA LEU A 332 -3.51 -3.95 8.36
C LEU A 332 -3.24 -4.92 9.50
N SER A 333 -1.98 -5.11 9.81
CA SER A 333 -1.52 -5.99 10.88
C SER A 333 -1.08 -5.19 12.10
N PRO A 334 -1.34 -5.69 13.34
CA PRO A 334 -0.85 -5.05 14.55
C PRO A 334 0.68 -4.96 14.56
N LEU A 335 1.21 -3.75 14.64
CA LEU A 335 2.65 -3.48 14.71
C LEU A 335 3.22 -3.85 16.09
N ARG A 336 4.37 -4.52 16.10
CA ARG A 336 5.04 -4.99 17.30
C ARG A 336 6.10 -3.99 17.80
N LYS A 337 5.99 -3.64 19.07
CA LYS A 337 6.98 -2.79 19.76
C LYS A 337 8.35 -3.46 19.75
N GLY A 338 9.37 -2.70 19.36
CA GLY A 338 10.76 -3.16 19.32
C GLY A 338 11.11 -4.00 18.09
N VAL A 339 10.14 -4.28 17.21
CA VAL A 339 10.35 -4.97 15.92
C VAL A 339 9.95 -4.07 14.77
N ASP A 340 8.66 -3.76 14.64
CA ASP A 340 8.14 -2.93 13.56
C ASP A 340 8.31 -1.44 13.85
N CYS A 341 8.26 -1.06 15.12
CA CYS A 341 8.42 0.31 15.59
C CYS A 341 9.23 0.34 16.89
N PRO A 342 9.95 1.43 17.19
CA PRO A 342 10.64 1.57 18.47
C PRO A 342 9.69 1.40 19.66
N PRO A 343 10.18 0.93 20.83
CA PRO A 343 9.33 0.74 22.01
C PRO A 343 8.63 2.01 22.50
N TYR A 344 9.22 3.18 22.25
CA TYR A 344 8.69 4.49 22.62
C TYR A 344 7.70 5.08 21.59
N ALA A 345 7.47 4.40 20.46
CA ALA A 345 6.53 4.89 19.44
C ALA A 345 5.13 5.05 20.00
N ARG A 346 4.40 6.06 19.49
CA ARG A 346 2.96 6.21 19.70
C ARG A 346 2.23 5.25 18.77
N PHE A 347 1.37 4.40 19.32
CA PHE A 347 0.58 3.43 18.57
C PHE A 347 -0.87 3.86 18.50
N LEU A 348 -1.47 3.76 17.32
CA LEU A 348 -2.86 4.09 17.06
C LEU A 348 -3.65 2.82 16.73
N THR A 349 -4.82 2.71 17.36
CA THR A 349 -5.84 1.70 17.01
C THR A 349 -6.73 2.29 15.92
N VAL A 350 -7.03 1.50 14.89
CA VAL A 350 -7.98 1.89 13.84
C VAL A 350 -9.25 1.06 13.91
N THR A 351 -10.36 1.63 13.48
CA THR A 351 -11.67 0.95 13.38
C THR A 351 -11.97 0.70 11.91
N MET A 352 -12.30 -0.55 11.56
CA MET A 352 -12.66 -0.96 10.20
C MET A 352 -14.01 -1.65 10.17
N PRO A 353 -14.79 -1.54 9.07
CA PRO A 353 -16.02 -2.32 8.89
C PRO A 353 -15.67 -3.77 8.50
N GLN A 354 -16.34 -4.74 9.13
CA GLN A 354 -16.31 -6.15 8.75
C GLN A 354 -17.29 -6.46 7.61
N ASP A 355 -17.27 -7.70 7.11
CA ASP A 355 -18.14 -8.19 6.04
C ASP A 355 -19.64 -8.13 6.37
N ASP A 356 -20.00 -8.12 7.64
CA ASP A 356 -21.37 -7.98 8.13
C ASP A 356 -21.74 -6.54 8.51
N GLY A 357 -20.82 -5.60 8.29
CA GLY A 357 -21.00 -4.18 8.62
C GLY A 357 -20.71 -3.83 10.09
N GLU A 358 -20.33 -4.79 10.94
CA GLU A 358 -19.93 -4.52 12.32
C GLU A 358 -18.52 -3.93 12.37
N PRO A 359 -18.24 -3.03 13.31
CA PRO A 359 -16.89 -2.49 13.49
C PRO A 359 -15.94 -3.50 14.12
N ILE A 360 -14.70 -3.57 13.63
CA ILE A 360 -13.59 -4.24 14.29
C ILE A 360 -12.49 -3.22 14.60
N GLN A 361 -11.82 -3.40 15.72
CA GLN A 361 -10.66 -2.61 16.08
C GLN A 361 -9.38 -3.39 15.80
N ILE A 362 -8.46 -2.76 15.07
CA ILE A 362 -7.11 -3.27 14.85
C ILE A 362 -6.17 -2.48 15.76
N PRO A 363 -5.70 -3.09 16.87
CA PRO A 363 -4.81 -2.40 17.79
C PRO A 363 -3.43 -2.21 17.13
N ASN A 364 -2.76 -1.10 17.46
CA ASN A 364 -1.41 -0.80 16.96
C ASN A 364 -1.31 -0.85 15.42
N ALA A 365 -2.36 -0.49 14.69
CA ALA A 365 -2.38 -0.55 13.22
C ALA A 365 -1.45 0.47 12.57
N ILE A 366 -1.22 1.59 13.24
CA ILE A 366 -0.30 2.65 12.83
C ILE A 366 0.62 2.96 14.00
N CYS A 367 1.91 3.21 13.75
CA CYS A 367 2.80 3.81 14.73
C CYS A 367 3.36 5.14 14.21
N MET A 368 3.61 6.06 15.14
CA MET A 368 4.35 7.30 14.89
C MET A 368 5.52 7.38 15.86
N PHE A 369 6.68 7.74 15.34
CA PHE A 369 7.86 7.89 16.16
C PHE A 369 8.86 8.86 15.55
N GLU A 370 9.48 9.65 16.42
CA GLU A 370 10.63 10.46 16.07
C GLU A 370 11.90 9.61 16.13
N ARG A 371 12.80 9.79 15.19
CA ARG A 371 14.13 9.16 15.24
C ARG A 371 15.22 10.10 14.77
N SER A 372 16.39 10.01 15.39
CA SER A 372 17.64 10.48 14.82
C SER A 372 18.26 9.35 14.01
N ILE A 373 18.73 9.65 12.81
CA ILE A 373 19.41 8.68 11.92
C ILE A 373 20.92 8.75 12.05
N GLY A 374 21.43 9.63 12.93
CA GLY A 374 22.86 9.84 13.12
C GLY A 374 23.50 10.78 12.08
N ASP A 375 22.70 11.30 11.14
CA ASP A 375 23.17 12.20 10.10
C ASP A 375 22.96 13.67 10.49
N PRO A 376 23.77 14.61 9.96
CA PRO A 376 23.51 16.03 10.12
C PRO A 376 22.38 16.49 9.19
N ALA A 377 21.46 17.34 9.70
CA ALA A 377 20.50 18.05 8.88
C ALA A 377 21.22 19.05 7.95
N TRP A 378 22.29 19.63 8.45
CA TRP A 378 23.25 20.41 7.68
C TRP A 378 24.56 20.51 8.46
N ARG A 379 25.67 20.69 7.73
CA ARG A 379 26.98 21.00 8.32
C ARG A 379 27.82 21.84 7.37
N HIS A 380 28.64 22.69 7.93
CA HIS A 380 29.69 23.40 7.22
C HIS A 380 30.94 23.55 8.08
N TYR A 381 32.09 23.25 7.50
CA TYR A 381 33.40 23.48 8.09
C TYR A 381 34.23 24.34 7.12
N GLU A 382 34.57 25.54 7.59
CA GLU A 382 35.39 26.46 6.79
C GLU A 382 36.85 26.01 6.79
N THR A 383 37.38 25.70 5.60
CA THR A 383 38.76 25.21 5.46
C THR A 383 39.79 26.33 5.51
N VAL A 384 39.40 27.55 5.16
CA VAL A 384 40.28 28.74 5.16
C VAL A 384 40.51 29.26 6.60
N GLY A 385 39.63 28.93 7.51
CA GLY A 385 39.61 29.41 8.88
C GLY A 385 40.44 28.59 9.89
N ARG A 386 41.36 27.75 9.45
CA ARG A 386 42.21 26.93 10.37
C ARG A 386 43.31 27.68 11.11
N SER A 387 43.41 28.99 10.96
CA SER A 387 44.27 29.81 11.79
C SER A 387 43.70 29.96 13.20
N PRO A 388 44.50 29.88 14.28
CA PRO A 388 44.03 30.13 15.64
C PRO A 388 43.42 31.53 15.84
N GLN A 389 43.69 32.45 14.94
CA GLN A 389 43.13 33.82 14.92
C GLN A 389 41.87 33.96 14.08
N SER A 390 41.46 32.91 13.34
CA SER A 390 40.25 32.92 12.53
C SER A 390 39.04 32.69 13.42
N GLN A 391 38.07 33.62 13.35
CA GLN A 391 36.77 33.52 14.01
C GLN A 391 35.66 33.03 13.03
N ILE A 392 36.05 32.37 11.94
CA ILE A 392 35.08 31.85 10.97
C ILE A 392 34.33 30.68 11.63
N PRO A 393 33.01 30.75 11.76
CA PRO A 393 32.24 29.72 12.45
C PRO A 393 32.20 28.43 11.63
N THR A 394 32.37 27.32 12.31
CA THR A 394 32.05 25.99 11.79
C THR A 394 30.88 25.45 12.61
N ALA A 395 29.85 24.96 11.93
CA ALA A 395 28.63 24.55 12.58
C ALA A 395 27.92 23.39 11.85
N GLY A 396 27.00 22.76 12.53
CA GLY A 396 26.10 21.76 12.00
C GLY A 396 24.96 21.50 12.98
N ARG A 397 23.92 20.85 12.52
CA ARG A 397 22.79 20.42 13.36
C ARG A 397 22.44 18.96 13.05
N PRO A 398 22.11 18.15 14.07
CA PRO A 398 21.64 16.78 13.87
C PRO A 398 20.28 16.78 13.18
N ALA A 399 20.02 15.73 12.36
CA ALA A 399 18.71 15.51 11.75
C ALA A 399 17.83 14.65 12.64
N SER A 400 16.57 15.05 12.77
CA SER A 400 15.47 14.21 13.26
C SER A 400 14.42 14.02 12.18
N GLN A 401 13.69 12.92 12.26
CA GLN A 401 12.62 12.54 11.34
C GLN A 401 11.42 12.08 12.16
N LEU A 402 10.21 12.43 11.70
CA LEU A 402 8.99 11.77 12.13
C LEU A 402 8.61 10.70 11.12
N VAL A 403 8.42 9.47 11.58
CA VAL A 403 7.92 8.36 10.77
C VAL A 403 6.47 8.05 11.16
N VAL A 404 5.59 7.99 10.17
CA VAL A 404 4.22 7.46 10.28
C VAL A 404 4.20 6.16 9.50
N ARG A 405 4.08 5.03 10.19
CA ARG A 405 4.18 3.67 9.62
C ARG A 405 2.89 2.90 9.78
N SER A 406 2.49 2.21 8.72
CA SER A 406 1.50 1.13 8.74
C SER A 406 2.05 -0.10 8.00
N ALA A 407 1.57 -1.30 8.34
CA ALA A 407 1.93 -2.52 7.66
C ALA A 407 0.68 -3.37 7.36
N ALA A 408 0.70 -4.07 6.23
CA ALA A 408 -0.35 -4.99 5.84
C ALA A 408 0.25 -6.32 5.37
N ALA A 409 -0.37 -7.44 5.80
CA ALA A 409 -0.03 -8.78 5.34
C ALA A 409 -0.99 -9.18 4.21
N LEU A 410 -0.52 -9.11 2.97
CA LEU A 410 -1.30 -9.41 1.76
C LEU A 410 -0.83 -10.72 1.14
N GLY A 411 -1.54 -11.80 1.43
CA GLY A 411 -1.17 -13.14 0.98
C GLY A 411 0.14 -13.61 1.63
N ASN A 412 1.20 -13.66 0.83
CA ASN A 412 2.53 -14.09 1.25
C ASN A 412 3.48 -12.93 1.58
N TYR A 413 3.12 -11.70 1.23
CA TYR A 413 3.94 -10.51 1.46
C TYR A 413 3.44 -9.66 2.62
N ASP A 414 4.40 -9.07 3.33
CA ASP A 414 4.18 -7.99 4.28
C ASP A 414 4.72 -6.69 3.66
N TYR A 415 3.85 -5.70 3.51
CA TYR A 415 4.23 -4.38 3.01
C TYR A 415 4.11 -3.35 4.12
N LEU A 416 5.20 -2.62 4.35
CA LEU A 416 5.23 -1.46 5.23
C LEU A 416 5.14 -0.20 4.37
N VAL A 417 4.32 0.75 4.77
CA VAL A 417 4.24 2.07 4.13
C VAL A 417 4.59 3.12 5.17
N ASP A 418 5.65 3.89 4.87
CA ASP A 418 6.15 4.96 5.70
C ASP A 418 5.94 6.32 5.02
N TYR A 419 5.40 7.28 5.78
CA TYR A 419 5.50 8.70 5.47
C TYR A 419 6.51 9.31 6.45
N VAL A 420 7.63 9.79 5.93
CA VAL A 420 8.75 10.28 6.73
C VAL A 420 8.88 11.78 6.53
N PHE A 421 8.63 12.56 7.56
CA PHE A 421 8.74 14.00 7.57
C PHE A 421 10.13 14.43 8.07
N HIS A 422 10.77 15.31 7.34
CA HIS A 422 12.10 15.81 7.63
C HIS A 422 12.06 17.29 8.06
N GLN A 423 13.07 17.70 8.81
CA GLN A 423 13.22 19.09 9.31
C GLN A 423 13.73 20.07 8.23
N ASP A 424 14.07 19.59 7.05
CA ASP A 424 14.42 20.42 5.89
C ASP A 424 13.20 20.74 4.99
N GLY A 425 12.00 20.32 5.42
CA GLY A 425 10.78 20.52 4.66
C GLY A 425 10.50 19.42 3.63
N SER A 426 11.30 18.37 3.57
CA SER A 426 11.04 17.24 2.66
C SER A 426 10.15 16.16 3.29
N ILE A 427 9.44 15.42 2.45
CA ILE A 427 8.61 14.26 2.83
C ILE A 427 9.07 13.07 1.99
N ARG A 428 9.59 12.02 2.63
CA ARG A 428 9.90 10.77 1.96
C ARG A 428 8.74 9.80 2.12
N ILE A 429 8.26 9.25 1.02
CA ILE A 429 7.31 8.14 1.01
C ILE A 429 8.09 6.87 0.70
N ALA A 430 8.05 5.90 1.62
CA ALA A 430 8.82 4.68 1.47
C ALA A 430 7.95 3.44 1.63
N VAL A 431 8.30 2.39 0.88
CA VAL A 431 7.71 1.07 0.98
C VAL A 431 8.79 0.09 1.41
N GLY A 432 8.51 -0.71 2.43
CA GLY A 432 9.29 -1.87 2.81
C GLY A 432 8.54 -3.13 2.37
N ALA A 433 9.12 -3.93 1.47
CA ALA A 433 8.58 -5.20 1.06
C ALA A 433 9.36 -6.34 1.73
N THR A 434 8.66 -7.24 2.40
CA THR A 434 9.19 -8.43 3.09
C THR A 434 8.15 -9.54 3.05
N GLY A 435 8.36 -10.61 3.79
CA GLY A 435 7.45 -11.77 3.81
C GLY A 435 8.07 -12.98 3.14
N ILE A 436 7.27 -13.79 2.50
CA ILE A 436 7.67 -15.09 1.97
C ILE A 436 7.40 -15.12 0.45
N ASP A 437 8.39 -15.54 -0.33
CA ASP A 437 8.15 -15.81 -1.75
C ASP A 437 7.08 -16.90 -1.93
N VAL A 438 6.10 -16.62 -2.79
CA VAL A 438 5.19 -17.69 -3.21
C VAL A 438 5.98 -18.71 -4.03
N THR A 439 5.89 -19.98 -3.66
CA THR A 439 6.72 -21.04 -4.22
C THR A 439 5.98 -21.93 -5.22
N LYS A 440 6.73 -22.40 -6.23
CA LYS A 440 6.34 -23.42 -7.19
C LYS A 440 7.06 -24.73 -6.83
N GLY A 441 6.31 -25.82 -6.69
CA GLY A 441 6.88 -27.15 -6.55
C GLY A 441 7.52 -27.63 -7.85
N VAL A 442 8.73 -28.16 -7.79
CA VAL A 442 9.47 -28.68 -8.95
C VAL A 442 10.15 -30.02 -8.64
N ALA A 443 10.58 -30.73 -9.68
CA ALA A 443 11.29 -31.99 -9.51
C ALA A 443 12.74 -31.81 -9.07
N SER A 444 13.37 -30.74 -9.44
CA SER A 444 14.79 -30.46 -9.21
C SER A 444 15.11 -30.23 -7.74
N GLN A 445 16.05 -31.02 -7.21
CA GLN A 445 16.56 -30.91 -5.84
C GLN A 445 17.82 -30.01 -5.76
N SER A 446 18.42 -29.69 -6.90
CA SER A 446 19.58 -28.80 -7.04
C SER A 446 19.75 -28.37 -8.48
N MET A 447 20.55 -27.33 -8.73
CA MET A 447 20.89 -26.87 -10.09
C MET A 447 21.69 -27.89 -10.92
N LYS A 448 22.10 -29.03 -10.32
CA LYS A 448 22.76 -30.15 -11.02
C LYS A 448 21.77 -31.19 -11.58
N ALA A 449 20.49 -31.08 -11.24
CA ALA A 449 19.47 -31.97 -11.75
C ALA A 449 19.26 -31.77 -13.26
N ALA A 450 18.97 -32.86 -13.98
CA ALA A 450 18.72 -32.81 -15.42
C ALA A 450 17.52 -31.92 -15.80
N THR A 451 16.55 -31.76 -14.89
CA THR A 451 15.36 -30.91 -15.05
C THR A 451 15.57 -29.47 -14.67
N ALA A 452 16.72 -29.12 -14.04
CA ALA A 452 16.92 -27.80 -13.43
C ALA A 452 16.71 -26.64 -14.42
N ALA A 453 17.24 -26.74 -15.62
CA ALA A 453 17.10 -25.68 -16.64
C ALA A 453 15.64 -25.44 -17.07
N ALA A 454 14.81 -26.49 -17.07
CA ALA A 454 13.39 -26.37 -17.36
C ALA A 454 12.63 -25.81 -16.16
N ASP A 455 12.89 -26.36 -14.97
CA ASP A 455 12.22 -26.00 -13.72
C ASP A 455 12.50 -24.55 -13.30
N THR A 456 13.68 -24.01 -13.64
CA THR A 456 14.09 -22.63 -13.26
C THR A 456 13.97 -21.62 -14.38
N ARG A 457 13.32 -21.94 -15.49
CA ARG A 457 13.19 -21.01 -16.63
C ARG A 457 12.54 -19.68 -16.25
N HIS A 458 11.59 -19.70 -15.33
CA HIS A 458 10.79 -18.56 -14.92
C HIS A 458 10.93 -18.22 -13.42
N GLY A 459 11.98 -18.69 -12.78
CA GLY A 459 12.21 -18.47 -11.35
C GLY A 459 13.56 -18.99 -10.88
N THR A 460 13.84 -18.81 -9.61
CA THR A 460 15.07 -19.24 -8.95
C THR A 460 14.80 -20.46 -8.06
N LEU A 461 15.64 -21.49 -8.13
CA LEU A 461 15.59 -22.60 -7.19
C LEU A 461 16.14 -22.11 -5.84
N ILE A 462 15.25 -21.89 -4.88
CA ILE A 462 15.57 -21.33 -3.56
C ILE A 462 15.78 -22.40 -2.48
N ALA A 463 15.21 -23.59 -2.71
CA ALA A 463 15.37 -24.75 -1.84
C ALA A 463 15.14 -26.03 -2.65
N PRO A 464 15.52 -27.22 -2.14
CA PRO A 464 15.27 -28.48 -2.83
C PRO A 464 13.78 -28.66 -3.15
N GLY A 465 13.45 -28.78 -4.44
CA GLY A 465 12.08 -28.94 -4.91
C GLY A 465 11.23 -27.66 -4.90
N LEU A 466 11.82 -26.49 -4.64
CA LEU A 466 11.12 -25.21 -4.58
C LEU A 466 11.76 -24.17 -5.48
N VAL A 467 10.97 -23.61 -6.39
CA VAL A 467 11.31 -22.45 -7.20
C VAL A 467 10.46 -21.26 -6.73
N ALA A 468 11.07 -20.10 -6.54
CA ALA A 468 10.37 -18.83 -6.42
C ALA A 468 10.31 -18.18 -7.80
N PRO A 469 9.12 -18.01 -8.41
CA PRO A 469 8.98 -17.43 -9.74
C PRO A 469 9.35 -15.95 -9.75
N PHE A 470 9.89 -15.48 -10.88
CA PHE A 470 10.12 -14.06 -11.12
C PHE A 470 8.80 -13.30 -11.06
N HIS A 471 8.82 -12.11 -10.47
CA HIS A 471 7.65 -11.24 -10.40
C HIS A 471 8.07 -9.78 -10.20
N SER A 472 7.12 -8.90 -10.28
CA SER A 472 7.38 -7.47 -10.09
C SER A 472 6.40 -6.90 -9.08
N HIS A 473 6.83 -5.87 -8.38
CA HIS A 473 5.99 -5.11 -7.48
C HIS A 473 5.87 -3.68 -7.96
N TYR A 474 4.65 -3.18 -8.12
CA TYR A 474 4.36 -1.82 -8.51
C TYR A 474 3.43 -1.19 -7.47
N PHE A 475 3.82 -0.05 -6.92
CA PHE A 475 3.06 0.71 -5.95
C PHE A 475 2.76 2.09 -6.51
N ASN A 476 1.50 2.38 -6.74
CA ASN A 476 1.06 3.69 -7.21
C ASN A 476 0.54 4.51 -6.03
N PHE A 477 1.03 5.74 -5.92
CA PHE A 477 0.60 6.72 -4.92
C PHE A 477 -0.19 7.84 -5.58
N ARG A 478 -1.31 8.24 -4.94
CA ARG A 478 -2.05 9.45 -5.26
C ARG A 478 -1.54 10.59 -4.38
N LEU A 479 -1.12 11.67 -5.01
CA LEU A 479 -0.53 12.84 -4.38
C LEU A 479 -1.32 14.07 -4.85
N ASP A 480 -2.26 14.52 -4.05
CA ASP A 480 -3.05 15.73 -4.26
C ASP A 480 -2.29 16.90 -3.65
N LEU A 481 -1.43 17.51 -4.46
CA LEU A 481 -0.48 18.54 -4.03
C LEU A 481 -1.12 19.93 -4.15
N ASP A 482 -1.25 20.63 -3.03
CA ASP A 482 -1.80 21.97 -2.92
C ASP A 482 -0.72 22.95 -2.45
N ILE A 483 0.24 23.25 -3.30
CA ILE A 483 1.35 24.11 -2.94
C ILE A 483 0.86 25.58 -2.84
N ASP A 484 0.79 26.09 -1.62
CA ASP A 484 0.22 27.42 -1.32
C ASP A 484 -1.16 27.68 -1.96
N GLY A 485 -1.98 26.65 -2.04
CA GLY A 485 -3.32 26.69 -2.60
C GLY A 485 -3.53 25.66 -3.71
N THR A 486 -4.74 25.65 -4.28
CA THR A 486 -5.20 24.60 -5.22
C THR A 486 -4.85 24.86 -6.68
N ALA A 487 -4.50 26.10 -7.07
CA ALA A 487 -4.17 26.44 -8.45
C ALA A 487 -2.67 26.19 -8.70
N ASN A 488 -2.35 24.98 -9.13
CA ASN A 488 -0.98 24.54 -9.34
C ASN A 488 -0.70 24.18 -10.81
N ASP A 489 0.57 24.07 -11.14
CA ASP A 489 1.11 23.63 -12.42
C ASP A 489 2.10 22.49 -12.21
N PHE A 490 2.17 21.62 -13.21
CA PHE A 490 3.24 20.64 -13.33
C PHE A 490 4.31 21.17 -14.29
N MET A 491 5.57 21.18 -13.85
CA MET A 491 6.71 21.57 -14.66
C MET A 491 7.73 20.44 -14.71
N ARG A 492 8.26 20.17 -15.88
CA ARG A 492 9.34 19.22 -16.12
C ARG A 492 10.58 19.96 -16.64
N GLU A 493 11.68 19.86 -15.91
CA GLU A 493 12.96 20.43 -16.26
C GLU A 493 13.94 19.33 -16.67
N ARG A 494 14.52 19.46 -17.86
CA ARG A 494 15.51 18.51 -18.39
C ARG A 494 16.90 19.12 -18.37
N LEU A 495 17.86 18.33 -17.91
CA LEU A 495 19.27 18.67 -18.01
C LEU A 495 19.79 18.22 -19.38
N VAL A 496 20.23 19.15 -20.20
CA VAL A 496 20.67 18.88 -21.55
C VAL A 496 22.11 19.34 -21.75
N GLN A 497 22.90 18.52 -22.42
CA GLN A 497 24.25 18.92 -22.81
C GLN A 497 24.18 20.05 -23.85
N GLN A 498 24.89 21.12 -23.59
CA GLN A 498 25.03 22.25 -24.49
C GLN A 498 26.50 22.32 -25.01
N PRO A 499 26.73 22.07 -26.29
CA PRO A 499 28.05 22.33 -26.90
C PRO A 499 28.42 23.80 -26.81
N LEU A 500 29.69 24.08 -26.59
CA LEU A 500 30.22 25.44 -26.60
C LEU A 500 30.96 25.73 -27.94
N PRO A 501 30.98 27.00 -28.36
CA PRO A 501 31.72 27.40 -29.56
C PRO A 501 33.19 26.97 -29.53
N GLU A 502 33.73 26.71 -30.70
CA GLU A 502 35.15 26.41 -30.87
C GLU A 502 36.02 27.58 -30.40
N GLY A 503 37.17 27.30 -29.79
CA GLY A 503 38.06 28.31 -29.24
C GLY A 503 37.87 28.60 -27.75
N LEU A 504 36.78 28.14 -27.12
CA LEU A 504 36.62 28.23 -25.67
C LEU A 504 37.41 27.12 -24.96
N PRO A 505 37.91 27.37 -23.74
CA PRO A 505 38.64 26.36 -22.95
C PRO A 505 37.81 25.11 -22.64
N ARG A 506 36.50 25.26 -22.46
CA ARG A 506 35.57 24.14 -22.28
C ARG A 506 34.86 23.81 -23.58
N ARG A 507 34.56 22.53 -23.80
CA ARG A 507 33.86 22.06 -25.00
C ARG A 507 32.36 21.99 -24.82
N SER A 508 31.88 21.86 -23.58
CA SER A 508 30.45 21.77 -23.26
C SER A 508 30.15 22.15 -21.82
N LEU A 509 28.90 22.44 -21.56
CA LEU A 509 28.30 22.54 -20.26
C LEU A 509 26.93 21.84 -20.33
N TYR A 510 26.20 21.77 -19.24
CA TYR A 510 24.78 21.46 -19.30
C TYR A 510 23.96 22.72 -19.07
N SER A 511 22.77 22.75 -19.61
CA SER A 511 21.75 23.74 -19.37
C SER A 511 20.47 23.06 -18.93
N VAL A 512 19.53 23.83 -18.39
CA VAL A 512 18.21 23.37 -18.01
C VAL A 512 17.20 23.89 -19.02
N THR A 513 16.35 23.01 -19.53
CA THR A 513 15.19 23.37 -20.36
C THR A 513 13.93 23.02 -19.61
N SER A 514 13.02 23.97 -19.50
CA SER A 514 11.77 23.81 -18.76
C SER A 514 10.58 23.71 -19.70
N GLU A 515 9.64 22.83 -19.40
CA GLU A 515 8.34 22.74 -20.06
C GLU A 515 7.22 22.64 -19.03
N MET A 516 6.09 23.25 -19.32
CA MET A 516 4.87 23.18 -18.51
C MET A 516 3.78 22.49 -19.33
N PRO A 517 3.59 21.17 -19.17
CA PRO A 517 2.55 20.45 -19.87
C PRO A 517 1.16 21.00 -19.52
N ALA A 518 0.38 21.33 -20.55
CA ALA A 518 -0.94 21.93 -20.36
C ALA A 518 -2.09 20.93 -20.24
N SER A 519 -1.82 19.64 -20.54
CA SER A 519 -2.86 18.60 -20.53
C SER A 519 -2.32 17.28 -19.96
N GLU A 520 -3.25 16.39 -19.63
CA GLU A 520 -2.95 15.08 -19.04
C GLU A 520 -2.00 14.24 -19.91
N GLN A 521 -2.21 14.20 -21.22
CA GLN A 521 -1.37 13.40 -22.12
C GLN A 521 0.03 14.01 -22.25
N ALA A 522 0.13 15.32 -22.32
CA ALA A 522 1.42 16.02 -22.35
C ALA A 522 2.23 15.83 -21.07
N ALA A 523 1.55 15.66 -19.93
CA ALA A 523 2.19 15.44 -18.62
C ALA A 523 2.70 14.02 -18.39
N ARG A 524 2.21 13.03 -19.15
CA ARG A 524 2.64 11.64 -19.01
C ARG A 524 4.17 11.53 -19.10
N THR A 525 4.77 10.90 -18.10
CA THR A 525 6.23 10.86 -17.98
C THR A 525 6.73 9.45 -17.74
N ARG A 526 7.65 9.02 -18.62
CA ARG A 526 8.55 7.89 -18.35
C ARG A 526 9.85 8.45 -17.80
N ILE A 527 10.31 7.87 -16.69
CA ILE A 527 11.55 8.28 -16.06
C ILE A 527 12.69 7.49 -16.67
N GLU A 528 13.57 8.19 -17.39
CA GLU A 528 14.68 7.59 -18.10
C GLU A 528 16.00 7.99 -17.42
N PRO A 529 16.79 7.03 -16.88
CA PRO A 529 18.05 7.33 -16.20
C PRO A 529 19.05 8.10 -17.06
N GLY A 530 19.07 7.82 -18.37
CA GLY A 530 19.95 8.48 -19.33
C GLY A 530 19.52 9.90 -19.73
N SER A 531 18.33 10.35 -19.26
CA SER A 531 17.76 11.67 -19.54
C SER A 531 17.31 12.33 -18.25
N PRO A 532 18.22 12.84 -17.43
CA PRO A 532 17.90 13.40 -16.11
C PRO A 532 16.88 14.54 -16.22
N ALA A 533 15.85 14.48 -15.41
CA ALA A 533 14.83 15.50 -15.34
C ALA A 533 14.41 15.74 -13.88
N LEU A 534 13.90 16.94 -13.62
CA LEU A 534 13.30 17.36 -12.34
C LEU A 534 11.80 17.55 -12.57
N TYR A 535 10.98 17.13 -11.62
CA TYR A 535 9.53 17.13 -11.72
C TYR A 535 8.95 18.00 -10.62
N HIS A 536 8.47 19.19 -10.96
CA HIS A 536 7.98 20.19 -10.02
C HIS A 536 6.46 20.32 -10.07
N PHE A 537 5.87 20.51 -8.89
CA PHE A 537 4.48 20.89 -8.70
C PHE A 537 4.49 22.22 -7.97
N GLY A 538 3.93 23.28 -8.53
CA GLY A 538 4.09 24.59 -7.95
C GLY A 538 2.97 25.56 -8.26
N ASN A 539 2.94 26.67 -7.51
CA ASN A 539 1.94 27.70 -7.63
C ASN A 539 2.53 28.96 -8.27
N HIS A 540 2.28 29.14 -9.55
CA HIS A 540 2.76 30.31 -10.30
C HIS A 540 1.96 31.60 -10.02
N ASN A 541 0.92 31.53 -9.19
CA ASN A 541 0.18 32.73 -8.74
C ASN A 541 0.79 33.33 -7.48
N VAL A 542 1.79 32.69 -6.86
CA VAL A 542 2.49 33.14 -5.67
C VAL A 542 3.95 33.37 -6.00
N GLU A 543 4.51 34.48 -5.56
CA GLU A 543 5.93 34.78 -5.72
C GLU A 543 6.60 34.95 -4.35
N GLY A 544 7.78 34.37 -4.22
CA GLY A 544 8.67 34.62 -3.10
C GLY A 544 9.42 35.92 -3.24
N ALA A 545 10.20 36.30 -2.23
CA ALA A 545 10.89 37.60 -2.15
C ALA A 545 11.88 37.85 -3.31
N LEU A 546 12.38 36.79 -3.96
CA LEU A 546 13.28 36.89 -5.10
C LEU A 546 12.57 36.69 -6.46
N GLY A 547 11.24 36.61 -6.49
CA GLY A 547 10.45 36.40 -7.70
C GLY A 547 10.34 34.95 -8.14
N HIS A 548 10.81 34.00 -7.33
CA HIS A 548 10.62 32.58 -7.59
C HIS A 548 9.23 32.11 -7.12
N HIS A 549 8.66 31.14 -7.84
CA HIS A 549 7.39 30.52 -7.46
C HIS A 549 7.62 29.33 -6.54
N PRO A 550 6.83 29.19 -5.47
CA PRO A 550 6.93 28.05 -4.57
C PRO A 550 6.51 26.76 -5.26
N ALA A 551 7.31 25.71 -5.07
CA ALA A 551 7.04 24.39 -5.60
C ALA A 551 7.55 23.29 -4.67
N TYR A 552 7.10 22.07 -4.92
CA TYR A 552 7.71 20.84 -4.44
C TYR A 552 8.16 19.99 -5.63
N MET A 553 9.34 19.42 -5.51
CA MET A 553 9.95 18.60 -6.52
C MET A 553 9.82 17.12 -6.12
N LEU A 554 9.32 16.29 -7.02
CA LEU A 554 9.32 14.84 -6.87
C LEU A 554 10.68 14.30 -7.30
N MET A 555 11.36 13.65 -6.34
CA MET A 555 12.68 13.03 -6.52
C MET A 555 12.55 11.50 -6.55
N PRO A 556 12.75 10.85 -7.70
CA PRO A 556 12.85 9.40 -7.79
C PRO A 556 14.12 8.89 -7.09
N GLU A 557 13.99 7.97 -6.16
CA GLU A 557 15.14 7.40 -5.43
C GLU A 557 15.74 6.15 -6.13
N GLY A 558 15.74 6.10 -7.45
CA GLY A 558 16.16 4.92 -8.22
C GLY A 558 15.15 3.77 -8.20
N SER A 559 13.97 4.00 -7.63
CA SER A 559 12.89 3.01 -7.51
C SER A 559 11.86 3.10 -8.64
N TYR A 560 12.17 3.79 -9.70
CA TYR A 560 11.33 3.80 -10.90
C TYR A 560 11.44 2.45 -11.60
N VAL A 561 10.29 1.88 -11.92
CA VAL A 561 10.16 0.56 -12.52
C VAL A 561 9.37 0.66 -13.82
N HIS A 562 9.95 0.14 -14.90
CA HIS A 562 9.26 0.08 -16.18
C HIS A 562 8.52 -1.26 -16.32
N PRO A 563 7.28 -1.28 -16.84
CA PRO A 563 6.62 -2.54 -17.12
C PRO A 563 7.37 -3.28 -18.23
N LEU A 564 7.71 -4.55 -17.98
CA LEU A 564 8.34 -5.44 -18.97
C LEU A 564 7.31 -6.35 -19.66
N LEU A 565 6.04 -6.20 -19.33
CA LEU A 565 4.92 -6.86 -19.99
C LEU A 565 4.43 -6.04 -21.19
N ALA A 566 3.86 -6.69 -22.18
CA ALA A 566 3.29 -6.03 -23.34
C ALA A 566 2.15 -5.09 -22.94
N ALA A 567 2.02 -3.95 -23.63
CA ALA A 567 1.02 -2.94 -23.30
C ALA A 567 -0.43 -3.43 -23.50
N ASP A 568 -0.63 -4.39 -24.38
CA ASP A 568 -1.91 -5.02 -24.69
C ASP A 568 -2.17 -6.30 -23.86
N ASP A 569 -1.26 -6.66 -22.97
CA ASP A 569 -1.49 -7.77 -22.03
C ASP A 569 -2.63 -7.42 -21.06
N PRO A 570 -3.68 -8.27 -20.92
CA PRO A 570 -4.82 -7.98 -20.07
C PRO A 570 -4.50 -7.51 -18.64
N PRO A 571 -3.55 -8.10 -17.91
CA PRO A 571 -3.17 -7.59 -16.60
C PRO A 571 -2.57 -6.18 -16.65
N VAL A 572 -1.89 -5.79 -17.75
CA VAL A 572 -1.35 -4.43 -17.92
C VAL A 572 -2.45 -3.44 -18.28
N GLN A 573 -3.43 -3.84 -19.08
CA GLN A 573 -4.59 -3.00 -19.40
C GLN A 573 -5.41 -2.66 -18.16
N ARG A 574 -5.59 -3.60 -17.24
CA ARG A 574 -6.21 -3.37 -15.91
C ARG A 574 -5.39 -2.42 -15.03
N ASN A 575 -4.09 -2.34 -15.26
CA ASN A 575 -3.13 -1.52 -14.53
C ASN A 575 -2.44 -0.51 -15.46
N SER A 576 -3.23 0.15 -16.31
CA SER A 576 -2.74 1.04 -17.38
C SER A 576 -1.91 2.24 -16.86
N TYR A 577 -1.96 2.52 -15.56
CA TYR A 577 -1.06 3.49 -14.91
C TYR A 577 0.42 3.09 -14.98
N LEU A 578 0.74 1.83 -15.26
CA LEU A 578 2.11 1.35 -15.42
C LEU A 578 2.82 1.90 -16.66
N HIS A 579 2.09 2.35 -17.67
CA HIS A 579 2.69 2.86 -18.90
C HIS A 579 3.57 4.08 -18.68
N TYR A 580 3.30 4.83 -17.60
CA TYR A 580 4.04 6.03 -17.22
C TYR A 580 4.26 6.04 -15.70
N GLN A 581 5.52 6.24 -15.27
CA GLN A 581 5.83 6.31 -13.83
C GLN A 581 5.18 7.52 -13.16
N LEU A 582 4.97 8.61 -13.90
CA LEU A 582 4.30 9.80 -13.42
C LEU A 582 3.21 10.22 -14.40
N SER A 583 2.01 10.40 -13.89
CA SER A 583 0.87 11.01 -14.57
C SER A 583 0.30 12.15 -13.73
N VAL A 584 -0.32 13.13 -14.38
CA VAL A 584 -0.95 14.27 -13.70
C VAL A 584 -2.37 14.42 -14.26
N THR A 585 -3.34 14.54 -13.36
CA THR A 585 -4.76 14.75 -13.71
C THR A 585 -5.29 16.01 -13.02
N PRO A 586 -6.35 16.67 -13.51
CA PRO A 586 -7.08 17.60 -12.67
C PRO A 586 -7.73 16.83 -11.52
N TYR A 587 -7.89 17.49 -10.37
CA TYR A 587 -8.59 16.92 -9.22
C TYR A 587 -10.01 16.50 -9.61
N ALA A 588 -10.37 15.30 -9.23
CA ALA A 588 -11.72 14.77 -9.36
C ALA A 588 -12.01 13.84 -8.16
N PRO A 589 -13.05 14.13 -7.34
CA PRO A 589 -13.32 13.37 -6.11
C PRO A 589 -13.54 11.88 -6.32
N ALA A 590 -14.06 11.48 -7.49
CA ALA A 590 -14.30 10.07 -7.84
C ALA A 590 -13.03 9.33 -8.31
N GLU A 591 -12.00 10.04 -8.74
CA GLU A 591 -10.74 9.47 -9.23
C GLU A 591 -9.76 9.31 -8.05
N ARG A 592 -9.94 8.23 -7.28
CA ARG A 592 -9.16 8.00 -6.04
C ARG A 592 -8.11 6.90 -6.19
N TYR A 593 -8.32 5.94 -7.09
CA TYR A 593 -7.51 4.73 -7.17
C TYR A 593 -7.11 4.46 -8.62
N ALA A 594 -5.82 4.42 -8.91
CA ALA A 594 -5.29 4.27 -10.28
C ALA A 594 -5.78 3.01 -11.01
N GLY A 595 -6.07 1.92 -10.27
CA GLY A 595 -6.69 0.70 -10.78
C GLY A 595 -8.21 0.74 -10.90
N GLY A 596 -8.82 1.93 -10.71
CA GLY A 596 -10.27 2.12 -10.76
C GLY A 596 -10.97 1.78 -9.45
N ARG A 597 -12.27 2.08 -9.41
CA ARG A 597 -13.07 1.88 -8.20
C ARG A 597 -13.28 0.41 -7.86
N PHE A 598 -13.59 -0.42 -8.86
CA PHE A 598 -13.82 -1.85 -8.73
C PHE A 598 -12.76 -2.62 -9.50
N ALA A 599 -11.69 -3.03 -8.80
CA ALA A 599 -10.53 -3.65 -9.43
C ALA A 599 -10.74 -5.14 -9.76
N MET A 600 -11.49 -5.86 -8.92
CA MET A 600 -11.69 -7.30 -9.11
C MET A 600 -12.41 -7.57 -10.43
N MET A 601 -11.84 -8.44 -11.26
CA MET A 601 -12.34 -8.79 -12.60
C MET A 601 -12.54 -7.60 -13.54
N SER A 602 -11.99 -6.41 -13.26
CA SER A 602 -12.10 -5.23 -14.12
C SER A 602 -11.51 -5.48 -15.51
N ASP A 603 -12.00 -4.76 -16.49
CA ASP A 603 -11.48 -4.73 -17.87
C ASP A 603 -10.51 -3.56 -18.13
N GLY A 604 -10.26 -2.74 -17.12
CA GLY A 604 -9.40 -1.55 -17.20
C GLY A 604 -10.11 -0.29 -17.72
N SER A 605 -11.40 -0.32 -17.96
CA SER A 605 -12.17 0.82 -18.51
C SER A 605 -12.30 2.01 -17.55
N ASP A 606 -12.15 1.77 -16.22
CA ASP A 606 -12.14 2.81 -15.17
C ASP A 606 -10.78 2.85 -14.46
N THR A 607 -9.74 3.24 -15.17
CA THR A 607 -8.37 3.32 -14.63
C THR A 607 -7.73 4.66 -14.96
N LEU A 608 -6.60 4.96 -14.31
CA LEU A 608 -5.83 6.18 -14.57
C LEU A 608 -5.51 6.35 -16.06
N GLY A 609 -5.19 5.27 -16.77
CA GLY A 609 -4.94 5.33 -18.22
C GLY A 609 -6.18 5.74 -19.01
N ALA A 610 -7.37 5.24 -18.64
CA ALA A 610 -8.63 5.65 -19.25
C ALA A 610 -8.99 7.11 -18.91
N TRP A 611 -8.71 7.56 -17.69
CA TRP A 611 -8.97 8.94 -17.29
C TRP A 611 -8.08 9.91 -18.06
N THR A 612 -6.76 9.66 -18.10
CA THR A 612 -5.81 10.53 -18.80
C THR A 612 -5.94 10.49 -20.32
N ALA A 613 -6.66 9.51 -20.89
CA ALA A 613 -7.02 9.50 -22.30
C ALA A 613 -8.00 10.62 -22.69
N ARG A 614 -8.73 11.20 -21.72
CA ARG A 614 -9.64 12.35 -21.93
C ARG A 614 -8.88 13.63 -22.25
N ASP A 615 -7.59 13.68 -21.95
CA ASP A 615 -6.66 14.79 -22.21
C ASP A 615 -7.14 16.14 -21.65
N ARG A 616 -7.63 16.13 -20.42
CA ARG A 616 -8.14 17.32 -19.74
C ARG A 616 -7.01 18.34 -19.45
N PRO A 617 -7.34 19.64 -19.42
CA PRO A 617 -6.35 20.67 -19.06
C PRO A 617 -5.94 20.58 -17.60
N ILE A 618 -4.63 20.76 -17.33
CA ILE A 618 -4.04 20.71 -15.99
C ILE A 618 -3.30 22.00 -15.58
N ALA A 619 -3.11 22.94 -16.50
CA ALA A 619 -2.40 24.19 -16.22
C ALA A 619 -3.20 25.09 -15.28
N ASN A 620 -2.55 25.60 -14.24
CA ASN A 620 -3.10 26.50 -13.22
C ASN A 620 -4.44 25.99 -12.64
N ARG A 621 -4.45 24.73 -12.21
CA ARG A 621 -5.64 24.05 -11.69
C ARG A 621 -5.32 23.28 -10.42
N ASP A 622 -6.39 22.79 -9.77
CA ASP A 622 -6.29 21.76 -8.76
C ASP A 622 -5.89 20.46 -9.45
N ILE A 623 -4.69 19.94 -9.16
CA ILE A 623 -4.07 18.82 -9.85
C ILE A 623 -3.62 17.71 -8.90
N VAL A 624 -3.66 16.49 -9.39
CA VAL A 624 -3.23 15.29 -8.68
C VAL A 624 -2.10 14.61 -9.43
N ALA A 625 -0.99 14.37 -8.75
CA ALA A 625 0.08 13.54 -9.26
C ALA A 625 -0.17 12.06 -8.89
N TRP A 626 0.10 11.17 -9.85
CA TRP A 626 0.04 9.73 -9.70
C TRP A 626 1.42 9.18 -9.99
N TYR A 627 2.09 8.67 -8.94
CA TYR A 627 3.46 8.22 -9.07
C TYR A 627 3.61 6.74 -8.73
N THR A 628 4.27 5.99 -9.61
CA THR A 628 4.50 4.55 -9.47
C THR A 628 5.96 4.27 -9.15
N VAL A 629 6.18 3.60 -8.03
CA VAL A 629 7.48 3.04 -7.62
C VAL A 629 7.40 1.52 -7.56
N GLY A 630 8.55 0.85 -7.52
CA GLY A 630 8.57 -0.60 -7.38
C GLY A 630 9.91 -1.21 -7.76
N PHE A 631 9.90 -2.51 -7.98
CA PHE A 631 11.08 -3.27 -8.39
C PHE A 631 10.69 -4.56 -9.13
N HIS A 632 11.61 -5.05 -9.95
CA HIS A 632 11.55 -6.39 -10.52
C HIS A 632 12.21 -7.35 -9.52
N HIS A 633 11.43 -8.27 -8.97
CA HIS A 633 11.96 -9.25 -8.04
C HIS A 633 12.45 -10.49 -8.79
N ILE A 634 13.75 -10.69 -8.71
CA ILE A 634 14.44 -11.93 -9.11
C ILE A 634 14.88 -12.59 -7.81
N PRO A 635 14.10 -13.59 -7.32
CA PRO A 635 14.36 -14.18 -6.02
C PRO A 635 15.75 -14.82 -5.91
N ARG A 636 16.30 -14.82 -4.71
CA ARG A 636 17.61 -15.37 -4.36
C ARG A 636 17.44 -16.39 -3.24
N MET A 637 18.46 -17.21 -2.99
CA MET A 637 18.44 -18.13 -1.86
C MET A 637 18.33 -17.41 -0.51
N GLU A 638 18.83 -16.18 -0.41
CA GLU A 638 18.77 -15.32 0.77
C GLU A 638 17.36 -14.77 1.04
N ASP A 639 16.45 -14.84 0.08
CA ASP A 639 15.06 -14.42 0.24
C ASP A 639 14.19 -15.51 0.88
N TRP A 640 14.78 -16.69 1.17
CA TRP A 640 14.08 -17.82 1.75
C TRP A 640 14.62 -18.21 3.14
N PRO A 641 13.79 -18.63 4.13
CA PRO A 641 12.32 -18.77 4.06
C PRO A 641 11.52 -17.48 4.23
N VAL A 642 12.11 -16.40 4.67
CA VAL A 642 11.53 -15.06 4.77
C VAL A 642 12.55 -14.06 4.24
N MET A 643 12.13 -13.23 3.29
CA MET A 643 13.04 -12.29 2.64
C MET A 643 13.43 -11.13 3.57
N PRO A 644 14.68 -10.66 3.49
CA PRO A 644 15.07 -9.39 4.12
C PRO A 644 14.20 -8.24 3.62
N THR A 645 13.83 -7.30 4.49
CA THR A 645 13.02 -6.15 4.07
C THR A 645 13.75 -5.32 3.02
N HIS A 646 13.16 -5.21 1.84
CA HIS A 646 13.64 -4.36 0.75
C HIS A 646 12.93 -3.01 0.81
N TRP A 647 13.70 -1.93 1.03
CA TRP A 647 13.18 -0.56 1.12
C TRP A 647 13.41 0.20 -0.17
N PHE A 648 12.38 0.89 -0.64
CA PHE A 648 12.41 1.79 -1.80
C PHE A 648 11.38 2.89 -1.62
N GLY A 649 11.42 3.93 -2.46
CA GLY A 649 10.52 5.06 -2.30
C GLY A 649 10.85 6.24 -3.18
N PHE A 650 10.36 7.41 -2.79
CA PHE A 650 10.61 8.70 -3.43
C PHE A 650 10.47 9.83 -2.41
N THR A 651 11.01 11.00 -2.75
CA THR A 651 10.98 12.16 -1.86
C THR A 651 10.30 13.35 -2.54
N LEU A 652 9.43 14.03 -1.83
CA LEU A 652 8.92 15.36 -2.15
C LEU A 652 9.82 16.38 -1.45
N MET A 653 10.56 17.20 -2.23
CA MET A 653 11.49 18.19 -1.71
C MET A 653 10.96 19.60 -1.98
N PRO A 654 11.06 20.54 -1.02
CA PRO A 654 10.74 21.94 -1.29
C PRO A 654 11.66 22.51 -2.38
N HIS A 655 11.10 23.29 -3.29
CA HIS A 655 11.80 24.02 -4.33
C HIS A 655 11.30 25.46 -4.33
N ASN A 656 12.14 26.39 -3.91
CA ASN A 656 11.76 27.80 -3.72
C ASN A 656 10.54 28.02 -2.78
N PHE A 657 10.14 27.00 -2.03
CA PHE A 657 9.01 27.07 -1.10
C PHE A 657 9.40 27.89 0.14
N PHE A 658 10.58 27.71 0.68
CA PHE A 658 11.12 28.52 1.80
C PHE A 658 12.09 29.56 1.28
N ALA A 659 12.19 30.71 1.98
CA ALA A 659 13.14 31.76 1.64
C ALA A 659 14.61 31.34 1.88
N ASN A 660 14.85 30.42 2.80
CA ASN A 660 16.17 29.88 3.16
C ASN A 660 16.02 28.42 3.60
N ASN A 661 17.14 27.75 3.85
CA ASN A 661 17.15 26.40 4.42
C ASN A 661 16.41 26.37 5.78
N PRO A 662 15.23 25.74 5.88
CA PRO A 662 14.45 25.71 7.12
C PRO A 662 15.19 25.00 8.26
N ALA A 663 16.05 24.03 7.95
CA ALA A 663 16.85 23.29 8.95
C ALA A 663 17.87 24.19 9.70
N MET A 664 18.14 25.41 9.21
CA MET A 664 18.96 26.39 9.93
C MET A 664 18.33 26.83 11.25
N THR A 665 17.02 26.71 11.41
CA THR A 665 16.30 27.07 12.63
C THR A 665 16.34 26.01 13.71
N ILE A 666 16.87 24.82 13.42
CA ILE A 666 17.07 23.74 14.39
C ILE A 666 18.01 24.26 15.49
N ARG A 667 17.57 24.15 16.75
CA ARG A 667 18.38 24.55 17.90
C ARG A 667 19.58 23.61 18.08
N ASP A 668 20.66 24.17 18.64
CA ASP A 668 21.82 23.36 19.00
C ASP A 668 21.46 22.41 20.13
N VAL A 669 21.91 21.16 20.02
CA VAL A 669 21.78 20.17 21.11
C VAL A 669 22.82 20.54 22.17
N ARG A 670 22.37 20.91 23.35
CA ARG A 670 23.22 21.23 24.50
C ARG A 670 23.41 19.99 25.36
#